data_0467491e7e9b9585f2b102bddd10bd51
#
_entry.id   0467491e7e9b9585f2b102bddd10bd51
#
_cell.length_a   1.000
_cell.length_b   1.000
_cell.length_c   1.000
_cell.angle_alpha   90.00
_cell.angle_beta   90.00
_cell.angle_gamma   90.00
#
_symmetry.space_group_name_H-M   'P 1'
#
loop_
_entity.id
_entity.type
_entity.pdbx_description
1 polymer ?
#
loop_
_entity_poly.entity_id
_entity_poly.type
_entity_poly.pdbx_seq_one_letter_code
_entity_poly.pdbx_strand_id
1 'polypeptide(L)'
;MKPRLAAAALALSVLCALQLLALLLVPARYLPAEITLRLAPGESIALGSAELAAPRASARQLAIRRDGAGHWWLRQLDPLQPVVLVRGGEGQRAASTALAAGQRLQLGASLLAVTATGPGKVLLHDGQHAWAYDGAILRRDGAVLDACPDAGSGARLTGAWNRIVPGALALRRPLLLGGHLVCGNRLAAPGVERGEALLERGPSGAIMLMVRGLQPVLVQEGTRWEDAVRREHPLAGVEAIAIGRTRFAVAQDDGVLRLRPARQVALYPEPKATLPAGVHWTWTGHAPWGFPPPSPGACAAGLVVFLLVAGAGLRLGIPVRGAAASARLLFGAALPAAATVLLAMQRGGLPPGPGWPLLLAWAALWHALLWPRRVSLLGLAAVLLLGAGLLLQLELGLGARDTSWLRHVTTTAILLGLGLPGCLLLCGEVARGTLARARAEWLLVALALAALAGLLLQVALGDETGVFEVQPVEFAKLALAALGAHCLALAGGGAQGAVAAPRGWRDWLRLLAPVLLFVLLLAVALVQVDDYSPLVLLLAWAGASLLAWCLARGQHRQAALAGGLCAALLLGAGALQSAGPSLGAAGFYTERFQVWADPAAHPHTGQQMLLGARAVRAGGWFGSEGWLGAGALGGPAGEALAIPAVQDDFAPSFLIHRHGLAAALLLWCLQAALLAALLHAAATAWRAGAAAGDFRRAWLGRFQCFLLCGGAAFLGGHFLLSWGTNLALLPIMGQPMSFLSSGGSHLLFFICPLLAFGMASIQSFEENPSCRSMCNTKSWPR
;
A
#
# COMPACT_ATOMS: atom_id res chain seq x y z
N MET A 1 -30.93 19.09 -15.68
CA MET A 1 -30.09 19.05 -14.45
C MET A 1 -30.67 18.15 -13.36
N LYS A 2 -31.95 18.38 -12.97
CA LYS A 2 -32.63 17.56 -11.94
C LYS A 2 -32.58 16.04 -12.16
N PRO A 3 -32.81 15.46 -13.39
CA PRO A 3 -32.85 14.01 -13.56
C PRO A 3 -31.49 13.33 -13.35
N ARG A 4 -30.35 13.94 -13.76
CA ARG A 4 -28.99 13.38 -13.56
C ARG A 4 -28.61 13.34 -12.08
N LEU A 5 -28.97 14.40 -11.33
CA LEU A 5 -28.72 14.43 -9.88
C LEU A 5 -29.57 13.38 -9.16
N ALA A 6 -30.84 13.24 -9.55
CA ALA A 6 -31.75 12.26 -8.97
C ALA A 6 -31.26 10.82 -9.24
N ALA A 7 -30.82 10.52 -10.47
CA ALA A 7 -30.27 9.21 -10.81
C ALA A 7 -28.96 8.91 -10.05
N ALA A 8 -28.07 9.90 -9.92
CA ALA A 8 -26.83 9.77 -9.16
C ALA A 8 -27.09 9.55 -7.66
N ALA A 9 -28.03 10.33 -7.10
CA ALA A 9 -28.45 10.20 -5.70
C ALA A 9 -29.10 8.83 -5.44
N LEU A 10 -29.95 8.36 -6.34
CA LEU A 10 -30.56 7.03 -6.24
C LEU A 10 -29.49 5.94 -6.27
N ALA A 11 -28.56 5.98 -7.23
CA ALA A 11 -27.51 4.97 -7.35
C ALA A 11 -26.59 4.94 -6.11
N LEU A 12 -26.20 6.11 -5.59
CA LEU A 12 -25.43 6.20 -4.34
C LEU A 12 -26.22 5.70 -3.14
N SER A 13 -27.51 6.03 -3.04
CA SER A 13 -28.40 5.52 -1.99
C SER A 13 -28.49 4.01 -2.02
N VAL A 14 -28.62 3.41 -3.21
CA VAL A 14 -28.64 1.94 -3.38
C VAL A 14 -27.34 1.32 -2.90
N LEU A 15 -26.18 1.89 -3.25
CA LEU A 15 -24.89 1.40 -2.77
C LEU A 15 -24.76 1.50 -1.24
N CYS A 16 -25.16 2.61 -0.64
CA CYS A 16 -25.17 2.75 0.82
C CYS A 16 -26.14 1.76 1.48
N ALA A 17 -27.31 1.55 0.88
CA ALA A 17 -28.30 0.59 1.37
C ALA A 17 -27.79 -0.87 1.28
N LEU A 18 -27.07 -1.23 0.20
CA LEU A 18 -26.44 -2.55 0.06
C LEU A 18 -25.37 -2.76 1.13
N GLN A 19 -24.53 -1.76 1.40
CA GLN A 19 -23.54 -1.82 2.48
C GLN A 19 -24.20 -1.97 3.84
N LEU A 20 -25.27 -1.23 4.10
CA LEU A 20 -26.05 -1.35 5.32
C LEU A 20 -26.69 -2.74 5.44
N LEU A 21 -27.28 -3.24 4.37
CA LEU A 21 -27.90 -4.56 4.33
C LEU A 21 -26.86 -5.66 4.55
N ALA A 22 -25.68 -5.56 3.94
CA ALA A 22 -24.56 -6.47 4.19
C ALA A 22 -24.21 -6.55 5.68
N LEU A 23 -24.15 -5.39 6.37
CA LEU A 23 -23.89 -5.34 7.80
C LEU A 23 -25.03 -5.96 8.66
N LEU A 24 -26.26 -5.80 8.24
CA LEU A 24 -27.44 -6.33 8.96
C LEU A 24 -27.59 -7.84 8.79
N LEU A 25 -27.17 -8.40 7.67
CA LEU A 25 -27.28 -9.83 7.36
C LEU A 25 -26.12 -10.67 7.88
N VAL A 26 -25.07 -10.05 8.45
CA VAL A 26 -23.92 -10.79 8.99
C VAL A 26 -24.35 -11.72 10.13
N PRO A 27 -24.04 -13.02 10.05
CA PRO A 27 -24.30 -13.95 11.13
C PRO A 27 -23.50 -13.59 12.38
N ALA A 28 -24.05 -13.90 13.55
CA ALA A 28 -23.34 -13.72 14.81
C ALA A 28 -22.01 -14.49 14.80
N ARG A 29 -20.95 -13.85 15.26
CA ARG A 29 -19.62 -14.45 15.40
C ARG A 29 -19.04 -14.13 16.76
N TYR A 30 -18.14 -14.99 17.20
CA TYR A 30 -17.52 -14.92 18.51
C TYR A 30 -16.01 -14.93 18.38
N LEU A 31 -15.34 -14.30 19.33
CA LEU A 31 -13.89 -14.33 19.46
C LEU A 31 -13.50 -14.49 20.94
N PRO A 32 -12.32 -15.06 21.26
CA PRO A 32 -11.83 -15.09 22.63
C PRO A 32 -11.50 -13.68 23.10
N ALA A 33 -12.16 -13.25 24.19
CA ALA A 33 -11.85 -11.99 24.87
C ALA A 33 -10.58 -12.11 25.70
N GLU A 34 -10.41 -13.27 26.36
CA GLU A 34 -9.26 -13.58 27.20
C GLU A 34 -8.97 -15.10 27.13
N ILE A 35 -7.70 -15.43 27.01
CA ILE A 35 -7.17 -16.79 27.07
C ILE A 35 -6.47 -16.94 28.42
N THR A 36 -6.94 -17.85 29.22
CA THR A 36 -6.44 -18.11 30.56
C THR A 36 -5.68 -19.42 30.59
N LEU A 37 -4.44 -19.40 31.07
CA LEU A 37 -3.58 -20.57 31.23
C LEU A 37 -3.43 -20.89 32.71
N ARG A 38 -3.77 -22.11 33.11
CA ARG A 38 -3.60 -22.67 34.46
C ARG A 38 -2.71 -23.89 34.39
N LEU A 39 -1.48 -23.78 34.84
CA LEU A 39 -0.50 -24.85 34.86
C LEU A 39 -0.04 -25.10 36.28
N ALA A 40 0.14 -26.35 36.66
CA ALA A 40 0.81 -26.71 37.89
C ALA A 40 2.31 -26.34 37.83
N PRO A 41 2.96 -26.09 38.97
CA PRO A 41 4.42 -25.88 38.99
C PRO A 41 5.16 -27.07 38.34
N GLY A 42 6.06 -26.81 37.42
CA GLY A 42 6.78 -27.79 36.62
C GLY A 42 6.12 -28.16 35.30
N GLU A 43 4.88 -27.81 35.07
CA GLU A 43 4.17 -28.12 33.83
C GLU A 43 4.51 -27.19 32.67
N SER A 44 4.39 -27.71 31.47
CA SER A 44 4.52 -26.94 30.22
C SER A 44 3.45 -27.32 29.21
N ILE A 45 3.02 -26.35 28.41
CA ILE A 45 2.03 -26.55 27.36
C ILE A 45 2.54 -25.92 26.07
N ALA A 46 2.34 -26.61 24.94
CA ALA A 46 2.58 -26.07 23.61
C ALA A 46 1.30 -25.44 23.07
N LEU A 47 1.39 -24.22 22.57
CA LEU A 47 0.28 -23.45 22.04
C LEU A 47 0.55 -23.10 20.57
N GLY A 48 -0.48 -23.24 19.77
CA GLY A 48 -0.45 -22.93 18.34
C GLY A 48 -1.58 -22.02 17.91
N SER A 49 -1.85 -22.01 16.62
CA SER A 49 -2.90 -21.18 16.02
C SER A 49 -4.28 -21.42 16.61
N ALA A 50 -4.59 -22.69 16.94
CA ALA A 50 -5.88 -23.06 17.49
C ALA A 50 -6.06 -22.55 18.93
N GLU A 51 -5.07 -22.77 19.82
CA GLU A 51 -5.15 -22.42 21.25
C GLU A 51 -4.99 -20.90 21.49
N LEU A 52 -4.32 -20.20 20.57
CA LEU A 52 -4.08 -18.76 20.63
C LEU A 52 -5.11 -17.95 19.84
N ALA A 53 -6.00 -18.59 19.09
CA ALA A 53 -6.87 -17.92 18.12
C ALA A 53 -6.10 -16.95 17.20
N ALA A 54 -4.85 -17.28 16.87
CA ALA A 54 -3.92 -16.48 16.07
C ALA A 54 -3.77 -17.10 14.67
N PRO A 55 -4.46 -16.60 13.63
CA PRO A 55 -4.54 -17.28 12.32
C PRO A 55 -3.20 -17.46 11.60
N ARG A 56 -2.19 -16.64 11.94
CA ARG A 56 -0.85 -16.72 11.37
C ARG A 56 0.15 -17.50 12.20
N ALA A 57 -0.23 -17.93 13.40
CA ALA A 57 0.63 -18.79 14.19
C ALA A 57 0.68 -20.19 13.57
N SER A 58 1.80 -20.88 13.75
CA SER A 58 1.95 -22.29 13.40
C SER A 58 1.09 -23.18 14.29
N ALA A 59 0.89 -24.43 13.89
CA ALA A 59 0.16 -25.40 14.72
C ALA A 59 0.81 -25.63 16.10
N ARG A 60 2.13 -25.40 16.22
CA ARG A 60 2.89 -25.42 17.47
C ARG A 60 3.87 -24.24 17.46
N GLN A 61 3.39 -23.07 17.89
CA GLN A 61 4.14 -21.82 17.76
C GLN A 61 5.09 -21.57 18.93
N LEU A 62 4.62 -21.78 20.15
CA LEU A 62 5.37 -21.53 21.36
C LEU A 62 5.01 -22.52 22.46
N ALA A 63 5.90 -22.68 23.43
CA ALA A 63 5.62 -23.38 24.67
C ALA A 63 5.66 -22.39 25.84
N ILE A 64 4.69 -22.53 26.74
CA ILE A 64 4.65 -21.81 28.02
C ILE A 64 4.86 -22.83 29.11
N ARG A 65 5.79 -22.51 30.01
CA ARG A 65 6.13 -23.34 31.17
C ARG A 65 6.00 -22.53 32.45
N ARG A 66 5.49 -23.16 33.48
CA ARG A 66 5.54 -22.66 34.85
C ARG A 66 6.60 -23.43 35.62
N ASP A 67 7.63 -22.76 36.15
CA ASP A 67 8.69 -23.43 36.93
C ASP A 67 8.23 -23.83 38.35
N GLY A 68 9.10 -24.56 39.08
CA GLY A 68 8.81 -24.98 40.44
C GLY A 68 8.65 -23.83 41.45
N ALA A 69 9.20 -22.65 41.13
CA ALA A 69 9.06 -21.41 41.92
C ALA A 69 7.80 -20.61 41.55
N GLY A 70 7.04 -21.06 40.52
CA GLY A 70 5.82 -20.40 40.07
C GLY A 70 6.01 -19.35 38.99
N HIS A 71 7.23 -19.11 38.50
CA HIS A 71 7.49 -18.15 37.43
C HIS A 71 7.12 -18.69 36.06
N TRP A 72 6.68 -17.81 35.18
CA TRP A 72 6.28 -18.13 33.82
C TRP A 72 7.42 -17.91 32.82
N TRP A 73 7.60 -18.89 31.94
CA TRP A 73 8.62 -18.92 30.90
C TRP A 73 8.00 -19.18 29.54
N LEU A 74 8.52 -18.53 28.51
CA LEU A 74 8.12 -18.71 27.12
C LEU A 74 9.32 -19.20 26.29
N ARG A 75 9.07 -20.20 25.46
CA ARG A 75 10.01 -20.72 24.47
C ARG A 75 9.33 -20.73 23.10
N GLN A 76 9.99 -20.17 22.10
CA GLN A 76 9.53 -20.29 20.71
C GLN A 76 9.80 -21.71 20.20
N LEU A 77 8.83 -22.32 19.49
CA LEU A 77 8.96 -23.66 18.91
C LEU A 77 9.18 -23.59 17.40
N ASP A 78 8.51 -22.66 16.72
CA ASP A 78 8.62 -22.46 15.27
C ASP A 78 9.21 -21.08 14.97
N PRO A 79 10.42 -21.01 14.36
CA PRO A 79 11.07 -19.74 14.02
C PRO A 79 10.53 -19.08 12.76
N LEU A 80 9.76 -19.78 11.92
CA LEU A 80 9.19 -19.24 10.68
C LEU A 80 8.24 -18.08 10.94
N GLN A 81 7.52 -18.13 12.07
CA GLN A 81 6.70 -17.01 12.53
C GLN A 81 7.34 -16.37 13.77
N PRO A 82 7.81 -15.11 13.66
CA PRO A 82 8.49 -14.48 14.79
C PRO A 82 7.56 -14.24 15.97
N VAL A 83 8.06 -14.56 17.16
CA VAL A 83 7.45 -14.18 18.45
C VAL A 83 8.21 -12.98 18.98
N VAL A 84 7.50 -11.89 19.28
CA VAL A 84 8.08 -10.66 19.82
C VAL A 84 7.54 -10.43 21.23
N LEU A 85 8.44 -10.28 22.18
CA LEU A 85 8.15 -9.92 23.57
C LEU A 85 8.31 -8.42 23.74
N VAL A 86 7.31 -7.76 24.31
CA VAL A 86 7.32 -6.31 24.53
C VAL A 86 7.50 -6.03 26.02
N ARG A 87 8.55 -5.27 26.38
CA ARG A 87 8.86 -4.80 27.73
C ARG A 87 9.15 -3.29 27.67
N GLY A 88 8.52 -2.50 28.54
CA GLY A 88 8.73 -1.04 28.56
C GLY A 88 8.49 -0.38 27.20
N GLY A 89 7.59 -0.91 26.38
CA GLY A 89 7.33 -0.42 25.03
C GLY A 89 8.30 -0.90 23.94
N GLU A 90 9.42 -1.54 24.28
CA GLU A 90 10.38 -2.08 23.33
C GLU A 90 10.09 -3.55 23.00
N GLY A 91 10.15 -3.88 21.69
CA GLY A 91 9.91 -5.24 21.19
C GLY A 91 11.22 -5.99 20.95
N GLN A 92 11.39 -7.15 21.58
CA GLN A 92 12.50 -8.07 21.38
C GLN A 92 11.99 -9.38 20.75
N ARG A 93 12.60 -9.84 19.66
CA ARG A 93 12.27 -11.16 19.09
C ARG A 93 12.80 -12.28 19.97
N ALA A 94 11.98 -13.30 20.23
CA ALA A 94 12.36 -14.45 21.05
C ALA A 94 13.50 -15.26 20.40
N ALA A 95 13.51 -15.42 19.08
CA ALA A 95 14.60 -16.08 18.34
C ALA A 95 15.76 -15.12 17.99
N SER A 96 16.07 -14.16 18.85
CA SER A 96 17.19 -13.24 18.63
C SER A 96 18.09 -13.15 19.87
N THR A 97 19.40 -13.04 19.62
CA THR A 97 20.41 -12.92 20.69
C THR A 97 21.41 -11.84 20.31
N ALA A 98 21.70 -10.93 21.24
CA ALA A 98 22.80 -9.98 21.08
C ALA A 98 24.12 -10.75 21.14
N LEU A 99 25.02 -10.49 20.19
CA LEU A 99 26.33 -11.12 20.19
C LEU A 99 27.26 -10.44 21.20
N ALA A 100 28.01 -11.25 21.94
CA ALA A 100 29.01 -10.80 22.88
C ALA A 100 30.40 -11.35 22.51
N ALA A 101 31.44 -10.58 22.81
CA ALA A 101 32.84 -11.02 22.60
C ALA A 101 33.11 -12.32 23.37
N GLY A 102 33.84 -13.24 22.75
CA GLY A 102 34.20 -14.55 23.33
C GLY A 102 33.12 -15.64 23.07
N GLN A 103 31.96 -15.33 22.56
CA GLN A 103 30.95 -16.33 22.18
C GLN A 103 31.39 -17.08 20.91
N ARG A 104 30.90 -18.32 20.77
CA ARG A 104 31.03 -19.10 19.54
C ARG A 104 29.66 -19.45 19.01
N LEU A 105 29.53 -19.37 17.69
CA LEU A 105 28.31 -19.72 16.96
C LEU A 105 28.58 -20.98 16.14
N GLN A 106 27.73 -21.98 16.24
CA GLN A 106 27.79 -23.17 15.42
C GLN A 106 26.57 -23.21 14.50
N LEU A 107 26.82 -23.22 13.18
CA LEU A 107 25.82 -23.32 12.11
C LEU A 107 26.17 -24.56 11.26
N GLY A 108 25.47 -25.66 11.47
CA GLY A 108 25.85 -26.94 10.86
C GLY A 108 27.24 -27.35 11.24
N ALA A 109 28.13 -27.54 10.24
CA ALA A 109 29.54 -27.85 10.44
C ALA A 109 30.43 -26.62 10.67
N SER A 110 29.93 -25.40 10.44
CA SER A 110 30.71 -24.16 10.53
C SER A 110 30.72 -23.62 11.96
N LEU A 111 31.92 -23.24 12.43
CA LEU A 111 32.12 -22.62 13.74
C LEU A 111 32.64 -21.18 13.53
N LEU A 112 31.93 -20.21 14.08
CA LEU A 112 32.30 -18.79 14.04
C LEU A 112 32.56 -18.29 15.48
N ALA A 113 33.74 -17.77 15.75
CA ALA A 113 34.06 -17.14 17.02
C ALA A 113 33.83 -15.63 16.94
N VAL A 114 33.11 -15.07 17.91
CA VAL A 114 32.92 -13.62 18.07
C VAL A 114 34.16 -13.08 18.80
N THR A 115 35.07 -12.43 18.08
CA THR A 115 36.32 -11.92 18.66
C THR A 115 36.15 -10.57 19.33
N ALA A 116 35.29 -9.70 18.79
CA ALA A 116 34.98 -8.41 19.39
C ALA A 116 33.59 -7.93 18.96
N THR A 117 32.94 -7.15 19.81
CA THR A 117 31.69 -6.44 19.53
C THR A 117 31.84 -4.98 19.91
N GLY A 118 31.24 -4.10 19.09
CA GLY A 118 31.19 -2.66 19.32
C GLY A 118 29.88 -2.06 18.84
N PRO A 119 29.66 -0.76 19.02
CA PRO A 119 28.45 -0.09 18.56
C PRO A 119 28.26 -0.27 17.04
N GLY A 120 27.32 -1.14 16.65
CA GLY A 120 26.99 -1.43 15.26
C GLY A 120 28.04 -2.22 14.49
N LYS A 121 29.00 -2.87 15.16
CA LYS A 121 30.07 -3.65 14.52
C LYS A 121 30.30 -4.95 15.29
N VAL A 122 30.54 -6.03 14.54
CA VAL A 122 31.00 -7.31 15.08
C VAL A 122 32.18 -7.82 14.29
N LEU A 123 33.17 -8.41 15.00
CA LEU A 123 34.30 -9.12 14.42
C LEU A 123 34.08 -10.61 14.68
N LEU A 124 34.17 -11.40 13.62
CA LEU A 124 34.02 -12.85 13.65
C LEU A 124 35.29 -13.50 13.10
N HIS A 125 35.57 -14.72 13.50
CA HIS A 125 36.67 -15.54 12.98
C HIS A 125 36.19 -16.96 12.76
N ASP A 126 36.46 -17.53 11.58
CA ASP A 126 36.09 -18.89 11.20
C ASP A 126 37.19 -19.94 11.32
N GLY A 127 38.32 -19.54 11.92
CA GLY A 127 39.53 -20.36 12.01
C GLY A 127 40.58 -20.07 10.91
N GLN A 128 40.15 -19.47 9.78
CA GLN A 128 41.02 -19.13 8.64
C GLN A 128 41.03 -17.62 8.36
N HIS A 129 39.87 -16.97 8.39
CA HIS A 129 39.68 -15.58 8.02
C HIS A 129 39.08 -14.75 9.15
N ALA A 130 39.44 -13.47 9.18
CA ALA A 130 38.81 -12.46 10.03
C ALA A 130 37.71 -11.75 9.25
N TRP A 131 36.52 -11.75 9.82
CA TRP A 131 35.30 -11.14 9.25
C TRP A 131 34.89 -9.93 10.06
N ALA A 132 34.69 -8.80 9.41
CA ALA A 132 34.17 -7.59 10.04
C ALA A 132 32.83 -7.20 9.40
N TYR A 133 31.79 -7.08 10.20
CA TYR A 133 30.49 -6.65 9.74
C TYR A 133 30.01 -5.43 10.54
N ASP A 134 29.60 -4.37 9.86
CA ASP A 134 29.24 -3.07 10.44
C ASP A 134 27.73 -2.74 10.32
N GLY A 135 26.91 -3.72 10.01
CA GLY A 135 25.47 -3.53 9.77
C GLY A 135 25.11 -3.15 8.34
N ALA A 136 26.11 -2.90 7.49
CA ALA A 136 25.92 -2.52 6.09
C ALA A 136 26.82 -3.32 5.12
N ILE A 137 28.08 -3.57 5.50
CA ILE A 137 29.09 -4.21 4.66
C ILE A 137 29.82 -5.32 5.44
N LEU A 138 30.02 -6.47 4.78
CA LEU A 138 30.90 -7.53 5.22
C LEU A 138 32.28 -7.34 4.60
N ARG A 139 33.34 -7.47 5.42
CA ARG A 139 34.74 -7.44 5.00
C ARG A 139 35.45 -8.74 5.44
N ARG A 140 36.25 -9.29 4.55
CA ARG A 140 37.14 -10.42 4.83
C ARG A 140 38.57 -9.90 4.89
N ASP A 141 39.26 -10.09 6.00
CA ASP A 141 40.65 -9.65 6.20
C ASP A 141 40.86 -8.17 5.84
N GLY A 142 39.86 -7.32 6.11
CA GLY A 142 39.83 -5.89 5.81
C GLY A 142 39.30 -5.53 4.40
N ALA A 143 39.24 -6.47 3.46
CA ALA A 143 38.78 -6.24 2.10
C ALA A 143 37.25 -6.40 1.97
N VAL A 144 36.60 -5.52 1.21
CA VAL A 144 35.15 -5.62 0.89
C VAL A 144 34.97 -6.72 -0.17
N LEU A 145 33.98 -7.58 0.03
CA LEU A 145 33.67 -8.64 -0.91
C LEU A 145 32.90 -8.12 -2.13
N ASP A 146 33.13 -8.78 -3.27
CA ASP A 146 32.35 -8.51 -4.48
C ASP A 146 30.88 -8.93 -4.35
N ALA A 147 30.01 -8.30 -5.13
CA ALA A 147 28.59 -8.64 -5.17
C ALA A 147 28.41 -10.10 -5.60
N CYS A 148 27.39 -10.76 -5.01
CA CYS A 148 27.09 -12.14 -5.38
C CYS A 148 26.63 -12.24 -6.84
N PRO A 149 26.98 -13.33 -7.56
CA PRO A 149 26.58 -13.51 -8.96
C PRO A 149 25.06 -13.45 -9.16
N ASP A 150 24.32 -13.99 -8.22
CA ASP A 150 22.86 -14.04 -8.16
C ASP A 150 22.21 -12.82 -7.46
N ALA A 151 23.01 -11.77 -7.19
CA ALA A 151 22.46 -10.56 -6.58
C ALA A 151 21.59 -9.78 -7.56
N GLY A 152 20.37 -9.46 -7.15
CA GLY A 152 19.48 -8.57 -7.86
C GLY A 152 20.07 -7.16 -8.05
N SER A 153 19.48 -6.39 -8.97
CA SER A 153 19.95 -5.02 -9.29
C SER A 153 19.93 -4.10 -8.08
N GLY A 154 18.89 -4.17 -7.23
CA GLY A 154 18.80 -3.41 -5.98
C GLY A 154 19.96 -3.71 -5.03
N ALA A 155 20.26 -4.98 -4.81
CA ALA A 155 21.37 -5.40 -3.95
C ALA A 155 22.74 -4.95 -4.48
N ARG A 156 22.94 -4.92 -5.80
CA ARG A 156 24.16 -4.41 -6.45
C ARG A 156 24.31 -2.90 -6.27
N LEU A 157 23.22 -2.15 -6.48
CA LEU A 157 23.19 -0.69 -6.29
C LEU A 157 23.44 -0.31 -4.83
N THR A 158 22.78 -0.98 -3.87
CA THR A 158 23.02 -0.77 -2.43
C THR A 158 24.47 -1.06 -2.08
N GLY A 159 25.04 -2.15 -2.59
CA GLY A 159 26.45 -2.49 -2.39
C GLY A 159 27.41 -1.43 -2.95
N ALA A 160 27.14 -0.92 -4.15
CA ALA A 160 27.91 0.17 -4.75
C ALA A 160 27.79 1.48 -3.95
N TRP A 161 26.55 1.83 -3.53
CA TRP A 161 26.29 2.98 -2.67
C TRP A 161 27.07 2.91 -1.36
N ASN A 162 26.94 1.79 -0.63
CA ASN A 162 27.60 1.61 0.66
C ASN A 162 29.16 1.62 0.57
N ARG A 163 29.74 1.34 -0.61
CA ARG A 163 31.19 1.45 -0.84
C ARG A 163 31.69 2.90 -0.96
N ILE A 164 30.82 3.82 -1.40
CA ILE A 164 31.18 5.20 -1.74
C ILE A 164 30.86 6.16 -0.59
N VAL A 165 29.75 5.93 0.12
CA VAL A 165 29.25 6.87 1.15
C VAL A 165 29.93 6.66 2.51
N PRO A 166 29.99 7.73 3.35
CA PRO A 166 30.37 7.58 4.75
C PRO A 166 29.43 6.63 5.49
N GLY A 167 29.93 5.89 6.49
CA GLY A 167 29.15 4.89 7.22
C GLY A 167 27.85 5.39 7.85
N ALA A 168 27.75 6.69 8.16
CA ALA A 168 26.51 7.32 8.64
C ALA A 168 25.38 7.37 7.59
N LEU A 169 25.74 7.34 6.30
CA LEU A 169 24.80 7.34 5.16
C LEU A 169 24.69 5.96 4.49
N ALA A 170 25.38 4.95 5.04
CA ALA A 170 25.29 3.59 4.53
C ALA A 170 23.90 2.99 4.82
N LEU A 171 23.34 2.34 3.80
CA LEU A 171 22.07 1.64 3.91
C LEU A 171 22.28 0.33 4.67
N ARG A 172 21.41 0.08 5.66
CA ARG A 172 21.47 -1.15 6.46
C ARG A 172 21.22 -2.36 5.56
N ARG A 173 22.06 -3.39 5.74
CA ARG A 173 21.96 -4.61 4.97
C ARG A 173 22.33 -5.80 5.83
N PRO A 174 21.41 -6.74 6.10
CA PRO A 174 21.72 -7.90 6.95
C PRO A 174 22.83 -8.75 6.34
N LEU A 175 23.63 -9.35 7.21
CA LEU A 175 24.58 -10.41 6.84
C LEU A 175 23.85 -11.74 6.89
N LEU A 176 23.68 -12.39 5.75
CA LEU A 176 23.05 -13.70 5.65
C LEU A 176 24.07 -14.80 5.93
N LEU A 177 23.70 -15.72 6.80
CA LEU A 177 24.49 -16.91 7.13
C LEU A 177 23.86 -18.14 6.45
N GLY A 178 24.68 -19.03 5.93
CA GLY A 178 24.24 -20.24 5.22
C GLY A 178 24.51 -20.22 3.72
N GLY A 179 24.27 -21.37 3.08
CA GLY A 179 24.59 -21.61 1.67
C GLY A 179 26.07 -21.88 1.41
N HIS A 180 26.47 -21.86 0.14
CA HIS A 180 27.83 -22.23 -0.30
C HIS A 180 28.67 -21.05 -0.78
N LEU A 181 28.10 -19.85 -0.89
CA LEU A 181 28.77 -18.69 -1.46
C LEU A 181 29.21 -17.69 -0.38
N VAL A 182 30.43 -17.22 -0.51
CA VAL A 182 30.97 -16.08 0.26
C VAL A 182 31.10 -14.91 -0.70
N CYS A 183 30.19 -13.94 -0.62
CA CYS A 183 30.14 -12.78 -1.50
C CYS A 183 29.20 -11.73 -0.94
N GLY A 184 29.45 -10.45 -1.21
CA GLY A 184 28.62 -9.35 -0.71
C GLY A 184 28.42 -9.44 0.81
N ASN A 185 27.17 -9.49 1.26
CA ASN A 185 26.81 -9.71 2.66
C ASN A 185 26.32 -11.14 2.90
N ARG A 186 27.03 -12.13 2.39
CA ARG A 186 26.76 -13.57 2.61
C ARG A 186 28.02 -14.25 3.13
N LEU A 187 27.84 -15.04 4.18
CA LEU A 187 28.86 -15.90 4.75
C LEU A 187 28.40 -17.33 4.63
N ALA A 188 29.18 -18.15 3.92
CA ALA A 188 28.86 -19.55 3.69
C ALA A 188 28.88 -20.34 5.01
N ALA A 189 27.90 -21.24 5.15
CA ALA A 189 27.89 -22.29 6.16
C ALA A 189 27.38 -23.56 5.47
N PRO A 190 28.30 -24.46 5.04
CA PRO A 190 27.93 -25.68 4.33
C PRO A 190 26.99 -26.55 5.12
N GLY A 191 25.95 -27.07 4.45
CA GLY A 191 24.90 -27.88 5.07
C GLY A 191 23.79 -27.06 5.74
N VAL A 192 23.87 -25.73 5.73
CA VAL A 192 22.83 -24.81 6.21
C VAL A 192 22.22 -24.07 5.02
N GLU A 193 20.89 -23.97 4.94
CA GLU A 193 20.24 -23.23 3.87
C GLU A 193 20.56 -21.72 3.96
N ARG A 194 20.52 -21.05 2.83
CA ARG A 194 20.79 -19.62 2.75
C ARG A 194 19.74 -18.81 3.52
N GLY A 195 20.20 -18.01 4.48
CA GLY A 195 19.31 -17.12 5.25
C GLY A 195 18.60 -17.78 6.43
N GLU A 196 18.96 -19.02 6.77
CA GLU A 196 18.54 -19.69 8.02
C GLU A 196 18.81 -18.83 9.25
N ALA A 197 19.95 -18.15 9.27
CA ALA A 197 20.29 -17.16 10.27
C ALA A 197 20.84 -15.90 9.60
N LEU A 198 20.72 -14.79 10.31
CA LEU A 198 21.27 -13.51 9.85
C LEU A 198 21.77 -12.68 11.02
N LEU A 199 22.72 -11.79 10.72
CA LEU A 199 23.14 -10.74 11.64
C LEU A 199 22.60 -9.41 11.15
N GLU A 200 21.93 -8.68 12.02
CA GLU A 200 21.50 -7.32 11.72
C GLU A 200 21.73 -6.39 12.91
N ARG A 201 21.77 -5.10 12.63
CA ARG A 201 21.91 -4.08 13.67
C ARG A 201 20.54 -3.82 14.33
N GLY A 202 20.45 -4.15 15.63
CA GLY A 202 19.26 -3.91 16.43
C GLY A 202 18.99 -2.43 16.73
N PRO A 203 17.84 -2.11 17.34
CA PRO A 203 17.48 -0.73 17.74
C PRO A 203 18.48 -0.09 18.69
N SER A 204 19.04 -0.87 19.61
CA SER A 204 20.10 -0.45 20.55
C SER A 204 21.45 -0.17 19.90
N GLY A 205 21.58 -0.45 18.58
CA GLY A 205 22.85 -0.37 17.85
C GLY A 205 23.74 -1.63 17.95
N ALA A 206 23.41 -2.60 18.80
CA ALA A 206 24.13 -3.87 18.87
C ALA A 206 23.83 -4.75 17.65
N ILE A 207 24.80 -5.61 17.27
CA ILE A 207 24.56 -6.63 16.25
C ILE A 207 23.86 -7.81 16.90
N MET A 208 22.68 -8.16 16.35
CA MET A 208 21.82 -9.23 16.81
C MET A 208 21.93 -10.41 15.85
N LEU A 209 22.09 -11.61 16.38
CA LEU A 209 21.85 -12.85 15.67
C LEU A 209 20.34 -13.11 15.65
N MET A 210 19.76 -13.32 14.49
CA MET A 210 18.37 -13.74 14.32
C MET A 210 18.30 -15.04 13.54
N VAL A 211 17.53 -15.99 14.04
CA VAL A 211 17.26 -17.26 13.38
C VAL A 211 15.90 -17.18 12.71
N ARG A 212 15.84 -17.59 11.44
CA ARG A 212 14.63 -17.56 10.61
C ARG A 212 14.20 -18.95 10.12
N GLY A 213 15.15 -19.87 10.05
CA GLY A 213 14.90 -21.21 9.55
C GLY A 213 14.75 -22.25 10.66
N LEU A 214 14.57 -23.51 10.25
CA LEU A 214 14.30 -24.63 11.16
C LEU A 214 15.57 -25.32 11.68
N GLN A 215 16.71 -25.05 11.06
CA GLN A 215 17.98 -25.66 11.48
C GLN A 215 18.49 -25.02 12.77
N PRO A 216 19.01 -25.81 13.72
CA PRO A 216 19.48 -25.29 14.99
C PRO A 216 20.72 -24.41 14.79
N VAL A 217 20.70 -23.23 15.39
CA VAL A 217 21.86 -22.34 15.49
C VAL A 217 22.29 -22.32 16.95
N LEU A 218 23.41 -22.95 17.21
CA LEU A 218 23.91 -23.07 18.58
C LEU A 218 24.80 -21.88 18.93
N VAL A 219 24.57 -21.31 20.10
CA VAL A 219 25.38 -20.23 20.68
C VAL A 219 26.03 -20.75 21.94
N GLN A 220 27.34 -20.63 22.06
CA GLN A 220 28.07 -21.01 23.25
C GLN A 220 28.06 -19.86 24.26
N GLU A 221 27.47 -20.11 25.44
CA GLU A 221 27.56 -19.23 26.63
C GLU A 221 28.38 -19.94 27.71
N GLY A 222 29.58 -19.46 27.93
CA GLY A 222 30.56 -20.15 28.82
C GLY A 222 30.94 -21.53 28.28
N THR A 223 30.60 -22.59 29.00
CA THR A 223 30.83 -23.98 28.59
C THR A 223 29.61 -24.65 27.95
N ARG A 224 28.44 -24.01 27.98
CA ARG A 224 27.18 -24.57 27.48
C ARG A 224 26.87 -24.11 26.05
N TRP A 225 26.34 -25.03 25.26
CA TRP A 225 25.76 -24.75 23.95
C TRP A 225 24.25 -24.67 24.07
N GLU A 226 23.66 -23.58 23.65
CA GLU A 226 22.22 -23.36 23.63
C GLU A 226 21.73 -23.08 22.22
N ASP A 227 20.59 -23.65 21.85
CA ASP A 227 19.92 -23.35 20.60
C ASP A 227 19.27 -21.95 20.70
N ALA A 228 19.67 -21.04 19.85
CA ALA A 228 19.18 -19.66 19.85
C ALA A 228 17.66 -19.55 19.65
N VAL A 229 17.02 -20.53 18.99
CA VAL A 229 15.56 -20.58 18.81
C VAL A 229 14.86 -21.07 20.09
N ARG A 230 15.44 -22.07 20.73
CA ARG A 230 14.82 -22.79 21.86
C ARG A 230 15.11 -22.16 23.22
N ARG A 231 15.68 -20.98 23.24
CA ARG A 231 15.97 -20.25 24.48
C ARG A 231 14.67 -19.90 25.22
N GLU A 232 14.67 -20.14 26.51
CA GLU A 232 13.55 -19.77 27.38
C GLU A 232 13.65 -18.30 27.82
N HIS A 233 12.55 -17.58 27.72
CA HIS A 233 12.45 -16.17 28.10
C HIS A 233 11.51 -16.02 29.29
N PRO A 234 11.91 -15.35 30.40
CA PRO A 234 11.02 -15.10 31.51
C PRO A 234 9.91 -14.14 31.05
N LEU A 235 8.68 -14.44 31.43
CA LEU A 235 7.53 -13.54 31.17
C LEU A 235 7.38 -12.42 32.19
N ALA A 236 8.19 -12.39 33.25
CA ALA A 236 8.22 -11.29 34.21
C ALA A 236 8.51 -9.96 33.49
N GLY A 237 7.67 -8.94 33.72
CA GLY A 237 7.77 -7.63 33.08
C GLY A 237 7.42 -7.59 31.59
N VAL A 238 6.91 -8.69 31.00
CA VAL A 238 6.39 -8.69 29.63
C VAL A 238 4.99 -8.13 29.63
N GLU A 239 4.80 -7.01 28.92
CA GLU A 239 3.50 -6.34 28.78
C GLU A 239 2.66 -6.95 27.64
N ALA A 240 3.34 -7.40 26.57
CA ALA A 240 2.67 -8.01 25.44
C ALA A 240 3.54 -9.02 24.70
N ILE A 241 2.88 -10.00 24.07
CA ILE A 241 3.46 -10.97 23.15
C ILE A 241 2.83 -10.70 21.77
N ALA A 242 3.64 -10.62 20.72
CA ALA A 242 3.13 -10.54 19.35
C ALA A 242 3.58 -11.75 18.53
N ILE A 243 2.65 -12.34 17.78
CA ILE A 243 2.86 -13.47 16.87
C ILE A 243 2.27 -13.07 15.53
N GLY A 244 3.12 -12.85 14.53
CA GLY A 244 2.69 -12.26 13.28
C GLY A 244 2.01 -10.90 13.52
N ARG A 245 0.71 -10.80 13.21
CA ARG A 245 -0.10 -9.59 13.45
C ARG A 245 -0.98 -9.65 14.70
N THR A 246 -1.07 -10.80 15.37
CA THR A 246 -1.83 -10.94 16.61
C THR A 246 -0.99 -10.47 17.79
N ARG A 247 -1.54 -9.60 18.62
CA ARG A 247 -0.89 -9.08 19.81
C ARG A 247 -1.69 -9.51 21.05
N PHE A 248 -1.02 -10.08 22.02
CA PHE A 248 -1.59 -10.49 23.30
C PHE A 248 -1.10 -9.56 24.40
N ALA A 249 -1.99 -8.84 25.07
CA ALA A 249 -1.63 -8.22 26.34
C ALA A 249 -1.49 -9.31 27.40
N VAL A 250 -0.42 -9.22 28.19
CA VAL A 250 -0.05 -10.25 29.17
C VAL A 250 -0.35 -9.72 30.58
N ALA A 251 -1.06 -10.51 31.37
CA ALA A 251 -1.25 -10.28 32.79
C ALA A 251 -0.97 -11.58 33.56
N GLN A 252 -0.33 -11.45 34.72
CA GLN A 252 0.02 -12.59 35.59
C GLN A 252 -0.57 -12.33 36.99
N ASP A 253 -1.50 -13.20 37.40
CA ASP A 253 -2.16 -13.13 38.70
C ASP A 253 -2.17 -14.53 39.35
N ASP A 254 -1.74 -14.64 40.61
CA ASP A 254 -1.88 -15.83 41.49
C ASP A 254 -1.74 -17.19 40.80
N GLY A 255 -0.70 -17.34 39.98
CA GLY A 255 -0.45 -18.61 39.27
C GLY A 255 -1.28 -18.84 38.02
N VAL A 256 -1.93 -17.79 37.51
CA VAL A 256 -2.70 -17.79 36.27
C VAL A 256 -2.06 -16.80 35.29
N LEU A 257 -1.80 -17.26 34.07
CA LEU A 257 -1.36 -16.37 33.00
C LEU A 257 -2.57 -16.05 32.09
N ARG A 258 -2.83 -14.75 31.92
CA ARG A 258 -3.92 -14.23 31.09
C ARG A 258 -3.37 -13.55 29.85
N LEU A 259 -3.88 -13.94 28.68
CA LEU A 259 -3.51 -13.38 27.38
C LEU A 259 -4.77 -12.78 26.74
N ARG A 260 -4.77 -11.49 26.47
CA ARG A 260 -5.87 -10.82 25.78
C ARG A 260 -5.48 -10.55 24.34
N PRO A 261 -6.07 -11.30 23.38
CA PRO A 261 -5.74 -11.15 21.97
C PRO A 261 -6.33 -9.88 21.38
N ALA A 262 -5.58 -9.23 20.50
CA ALA A 262 -5.98 -8.04 19.78
C ALA A 262 -5.46 -8.06 18.34
N ARG A 263 -6.00 -7.19 17.49
CA ARG A 263 -5.68 -6.98 16.08
C ARG A 263 -6.18 -8.11 15.19
N GLN A 264 -5.39 -9.14 14.92
CA GLN A 264 -5.78 -10.28 14.08
C GLN A 264 -6.16 -11.47 14.98
N VAL A 265 -7.45 -11.65 15.22
CA VAL A 265 -8.00 -12.70 16.07
C VAL A 265 -8.98 -13.54 15.25
N ALA A 266 -8.91 -14.87 15.37
CA ALA A 266 -9.82 -15.78 14.67
C ALA A 266 -11.26 -15.56 15.13
N LEU A 267 -12.20 -15.68 14.18
CA LEU A 267 -13.64 -15.57 14.39
C LEU A 267 -14.30 -16.94 14.29
N TYR A 268 -15.20 -17.23 15.22
CA TYR A 268 -15.89 -18.50 15.34
C TYR A 268 -17.41 -18.31 15.16
N PRO A 269 -18.12 -19.28 14.53
CA PRO A 269 -19.57 -19.21 14.40
C PRO A 269 -20.30 -19.43 15.72
N GLU A 270 -19.69 -20.19 16.65
CA GLU A 270 -20.21 -20.51 17.96
C GLU A 270 -19.15 -20.23 19.03
N PRO A 271 -19.56 -19.91 20.31
CA PRO A 271 -18.62 -19.70 21.41
C PRO A 271 -18.08 -21.04 21.95
N LYS A 272 -17.51 -21.87 21.06
CA LYS A 272 -16.99 -23.21 21.36
C LYS A 272 -15.68 -23.45 20.64
N ALA A 273 -14.70 -23.98 21.36
CA ALA A 273 -13.43 -24.46 20.80
C ALA A 273 -12.97 -25.68 21.58
N THR A 274 -12.28 -26.60 20.90
CA THR A 274 -11.63 -27.75 21.54
C THR A 274 -10.27 -27.29 22.04
N LEU A 275 -10.11 -27.19 23.35
CA LEU A 275 -8.89 -26.68 23.99
C LEU A 275 -8.24 -27.77 24.84
N PRO A 276 -6.91 -27.78 24.95
CA PRO A 276 -6.21 -28.71 25.85
C PRO A 276 -6.46 -28.37 27.31
N ALA A 277 -6.22 -29.34 28.20
CA ALA A 277 -6.34 -29.15 29.64
C ALA A 277 -5.48 -27.96 30.10
N GLY A 278 -6.02 -27.13 31.00
CA GLY A 278 -5.34 -25.91 31.50
C GLY A 278 -5.49 -24.66 30.63
N VAL A 279 -6.10 -24.74 29.46
CA VAL A 279 -6.41 -23.58 28.61
C VAL A 279 -7.91 -23.31 28.65
N HIS A 280 -8.30 -22.09 29.00
CA HIS A 280 -9.70 -21.66 29.04
C HIS A 280 -9.89 -20.34 28.32
N TRP A 281 -10.96 -20.22 27.53
CA TRP A 281 -11.33 -18.98 26.86
C TRP A 281 -12.58 -18.38 27.47
N THR A 282 -12.55 -17.07 27.64
CA THR A 282 -13.77 -16.27 27.78
C THR A 282 -14.16 -15.72 26.42
N TRP A 283 -15.44 -15.81 26.08
CA TRP A 283 -15.92 -15.44 24.77
C TRP A 283 -16.58 -14.06 24.78
N THR A 284 -16.44 -13.32 23.68
CA THR A 284 -17.22 -12.12 23.42
C THR A 284 -17.80 -12.17 22.02
N GLY A 285 -19.03 -11.64 21.87
CA GLY A 285 -19.66 -11.50 20.56
C GLY A 285 -18.92 -10.43 19.73
N HIS A 286 -18.66 -10.76 18.48
CA HIS A 286 -18.10 -9.82 17.51
C HIS A 286 -19.24 -9.12 16.79
N ALA A 287 -19.55 -7.88 17.19
CA ALA A 287 -20.51 -7.04 16.48
C ALA A 287 -19.87 -6.44 15.23
N PRO A 288 -20.51 -6.55 14.05
CA PRO A 288 -20.03 -5.87 12.83
C PRO A 288 -20.18 -4.35 12.93
N TRP A 289 -20.92 -3.86 13.91
CA TRP A 289 -21.08 -2.46 14.25
C TRP A 289 -20.24 -2.10 15.46
N GLY A 290 -19.53 -0.97 15.41
CA GLY A 290 -18.82 -0.44 16.55
C GLY A 290 -18.81 1.08 16.50
N PHE A 291 -19.18 1.73 17.62
CA PHE A 291 -19.16 3.18 17.80
C PHE A 291 -18.46 3.54 19.11
N PRO A 292 -17.20 3.13 19.31
CA PRO A 292 -16.47 3.46 20.53
C PRO A 292 -16.29 4.98 20.63
N PRO A 293 -16.31 5.55 21.87
CA PRO A 293 -16.08 6.96 22.07
C PRO A 293 -14.63 7.34 21.74
N PRO A 294 -14.41 8.51 21.12
CA PRO A 294 -13.06 8.98 20.82
C PRO A 294 -12.33 9.43 22.10
N SER A 295 -11.01 9.27 22.11
CA SER A 295 -10.18 9.80 23.21
C SER A 295 -10.06 11.34 23.14
N PRO A 296 -9.84 12.03 24.27
CA PRO A 296 -9.64 13.48 24.28
C PRO A 296 -8.50 13.95 23.37
N GLY A 297 -7.38 13.19 23.31
CA GLY A 297 -6.26 13.51 22.41
C GLY A 297 -6.62 13.38 20.94
N ALA A 298 -7.42 12.37 20.55
CA ALA A 298 -7.92 12.25 19.20
C ALA A 298 -8.86 13.41 18.82
N CYS A 299 -9.75 13.83 19.73
CA CYS A 299 -10.62 15.01 19.55
C CYS A 299 -9.80 16.29 19.36
N ALA A 300 -8.73 16.49 20.16
CA ALA A 300 -7.85 17.64 20.02
C ALA A 300 -7.16 17.67 18.65
N ALA A 301 -6.64 16.52 18.17
CA ALA A 301 -6.06 16.41 16.83
C ALA A 301 -7.09 16.74 15.72
N GLY A 302 -8.31 16.25 15.85
CA GLY A 302 -9.40 16.58 14.93
C GLY A 302 -9.74 18.07 14.93
N LEU A 303 -9.80 18.71 16.09
CA LEU A 303 -10.03 20.16 16.21
C LEU A 303 -8.94 20.97 15.49
N VAL A 304 -7.68 20.61 15.67
CA VAL A 304 -6.56 21.26 14.97
C VAL A 304 -6.72 21.14 13.46
N VAL A 305 -7.02 19.96 12.94
CA VAL A 305 -7.25 19.75 11.50
C VAL A 305 -8.46 20.54 11.02
N PHE A 306 -9.55 20.58 11.79
CA PHE A 306 -10.72 21.41 11.45
C PHE A 306 -10.34 22.89 11.28
N LEU A 307 -9.62 23.45 12.24
CA LEU A 307 -9.20 24.84 12.20
C LEU A 307 -8.24 25.12 11.04
N LEU A 308 -7.29 24.21 10.76
CA LEU A 308 -6.37 24.34 9.64
C LEU A 308 -7.10 24.29 8.29
N VAL A 309 -8.00 23.33 8.08
CA VAL A 309 -8.73 23.18 6.81
C VAL A 309 -9.73 24.31 6.61
N ALA A 310 -10.49 24.68 7.63
CA ALA A 310 -11.41 25.81 7.57
C ALA A 310 -10.66 27.13 7.35
N GLY A 311 -9.57 27.36 8.07
CA GLY A 311 -8.71 28.54 7.92
C GLY A 311 -8.05 28.61 6.53
N ALA A 312 -7.58 27.48 6.00
CA ALA A 312 -7.07 27.40 4.63
C ALA A 312 -8.16 27.71 3.60
N GLY A 313 -9.35 27.16 3.77
CA GLY A 313 -10.50 27.46 2.91
C GLY A 313 -10.86 28.95 2.90
N LEU A 314 -10.88 29.60 4.06
CA LEU A 314 -11.11 31.04 4.18
C LEU A 314 -9.99 31.88 3.50
N ARG A 315 -8.73 31.53 3.72
CA ARG A 315 -7.57 32.20 3.10
C ARG A 315 -7.51 32.03 1.58
N LEU A 316 -7.96 30.89 1.09
CA LEU A 316 -8.06 30.60 -0.34
C LEU A 316 -9.28 31.30 -1.00
N GLY A 317 -10.03 32.11 -0.26
CA GLY A 317 -11.10 32.91 -0.82
C GLY A 317 -12.37 32.13 -1.16
N ILE A 318 -12.61 30.99 -0.51
CA ILE A 318 -13.89 30.28 -0.65
C ILE A 318 -15.00 31.25 -0.20
N PRO A 319 -15.93 31.63 -1.09
CA PRO A 319 -16.93 32.66 -0.78
C PRO A 319 -17.84 32.18 0.35
N VAL A 320 -17.72 32.83 1.52
CA VAL A 320 -18.52 32.57 2.72
C VAL A 320 -19.81 33.42 2.73
N ARG A 321 -20.13 34.07 1.60
CA ARG A 321 -21.33 34.91 1.50
C ARG A 321 -22.60 34.05 1.44
N GLY A 322 -23.34 34.03 2.56
CA GLY A 322 -24.60 33.32 2.74
C GLY A 322 -24.43 31.99 3.54
N ALA A 323 -25.49 31.65 4.28
CA ALA A 323 -25.51 30.52 5.20
C ALA A 323 -25.14 29.17 4.52
N ALA A 324 -25.60 28.96 3.28
CA ALA A 324 -25.31 27.72 2.53
C ALA A 324 -23.82 27.57 2.14
N ALA A 325 -23.13 28.67 1.85
CA ALA A 325 -21.70 28.62 1.53
C ALA A 325 -20.85 28.36 2.78
N SER A 326 -21.19 29.01 3.89
CA SER A 326 -20.57 28.77 5.18
C SER A 326 -20.78 27.33 5.65
N ALA A 327 -22.00 26.80 5.54
CA ALA A 327 -22.31 25.42 5.91
C ALA A 327 -21.49 24.41 5.08
N ARG A 328 -21.31 24.64 3.77
CA ARG A 328 -20.47 23.79 2.91
C ARG A 328 -19.00 23.78 3.35
N LEU A 329 -18.43 24.96 3.66
CA LEU A 329 -17.06 25.06 4.15
C LEU A 329 -16.90 24.33 5.47
N LEU A 330 -17.79 24.59 6.44
CA LEU A 330 -17.74 23.98 7.75
C LEU A 330 -17.92 22.46 7.67
N PHE A 331 -18.90 21.97 6.88
CA PHE A 331 -19.09 20.54 6.70
C PHE A 331 -17.91 19.89 5.98
N GLY A 332 -17.38 20.53 4.91
CA GLY A 332 -16.22 20.06 4.20
C GLY A 332 -14.93 20.03 5.05
N ALA A 333 -14.80 20.89 6.07
CA ALA A 333 -13.70 20.88 7.04
C ALA A 333 -13.94 19.87 8.18
N ALA A 334 -15.20 19.64 8.56
CA ALA A 334 -15.55 18.69 9.61
C ALA A 334 -15.25 17.23 9.22
N LEU A 335 -15.39 16.86 7.94
CA LEU A 335 -15.11 15.51 7.46
C LEU A 335 -13.62 15.10 7.61
N PRO A 336 -12.63 15.87 7.12
CA PRO A 336 -11.21 15.57 7.39
C PRO A 336 -10.86 15.60 8.88
N ALA A 337 -11.49 16.47 9.67
CA ALA A 337 -11.33 16.50 11.12
C ALA A 337 -11.80 15.20 11.77
N ALA A 338 -13.01 14.74 11.44
CA ALA A 338 -13.53 13.46 11.91
C ALA A 338 -12.65 12.28 11.45
N ALA A 339 -12.19 12.30 10.20
CA ALA A 339 -11.24 11.29 9.71
C ALA A 339 -9.96 11.25 10.56
N THR A 340 -9.42 12.42 10.93
CA THR A 340 -8.21 12.51 11.78
C THR A 340 -8.47 11.95 13.17
N VAL A 341 -9.63 12.21 13.77
CA VAL A 341 -10.03 11.60 15.06
C VAL A 341 -10.00 10.07 14.95
N LEU A 342 -10.65 9.51 13.92
CA LEU A 342 -10.73 8.07 13.73
C LEU A 342 -9.36 7.44 13.43
N LEU A 343 -8.51 8.14 12.66
CA LEU A 343 -7.14 7.68 12.39
C LEU A 343 -6.27 7.70 13.67
N ALA A 344 -6.40 8.73 14.49
CA ALA A 344 -5.70 8.83 15.77
C ALA A 344 -6.14 7.72 16.74
N MET A 345 -7.45 7.40 16.80
CA MET A 345 -7.96 6.25 17.54
C MET A 345 -7.36 4.93 17.06
N GLN A 346 -7.36 4.71 15.74
CA GLN A 346 -6.82 3.50 15.14
C GLN A 346 -5.31 3.32 15.43
N ARG A 347 -4.54 4.40 15.37
CA ARG A 347 -3.09 4.39 15.67
C ARG A 347 -2.80 4.29 17.16
N GLY A 348 -3.66 4.87 18.01
CA GLY A 348 -3.57 4.80 19.46
C GLY A 348 -3.95 3.45 20.08
N GLY A 349 -4.30 2.45 19.25
CA GLY A 349 -4.64 1.10 19.72
C GLY A 349 -6.09 0.92 20.16
N LEU A 350 -6.93 1.93 19.99
CA LEU A 350 -8.38 1.91 20.23
C LEU A 350 -9.09 1.92 18.86
N PRO A 351 -9.30 0.76 18.20
CA PRO A 351 -9.88 0.75 16.86
C PRO A 351 -11.28 1.38 16.87
N PRO A 352 -11.59 2.27 15.89
CA PRO A 352 -12.85 3.03 15.88
C PRO A 352 -14.08 2.17 15.56
N GLY A 353 -13.91 0.86 15.34
CA GLY A 353 -14.94 -0.01 14.79
C GLY A 353 -15.31 0.37 13.34
N PRO A 354 -16.11 -0.43 12.65
CA PRO A 354 -16.51 -0.15 11.26
C PRO A 354 -17.63 0.91 11.13
N GLY A 355 -18.43 1.17 12.16
CA GLY A 355 -19.57 2.06 12.10
C GLY A 355 -19.21 3.51 11.80
N TRP A 356 -18.36 4.14 12.59
CA TRP A 356 -17.93 5.52 12.39
C TRP A 356 -17.24 5.76 11.03
N PRO A 357 -16.29 4.91 10.58
CA PRO A 357 -15.65 5.06 9.28
C PRO A 357 -16.63 4.98 8.11
N LEU A 358 -17.60 4.07 8.13
CA LEU A 358 -18.58 3.93 7.06
C LEU A 358 -19.51 5.15 6.97
N LEU A 359 -20.00 5.65 8.11
CA LEU A 359 -20.78 6.89 8.15
C LEU A 359 -20.00 8.07 7.58
N LEU A 360 -18.71 8.17 7.95
CA LEU A 360 -17.82 9.19 7.42
C LEU A 360 -17.63 9.06 5.91
N ALA A 361 -17.42 7.84 5.40
CA ALA A 361 -17.26 7.60 3.96
C ALA A 361 -18.54 7.94 3.19
N TRP A 362 -19.72 7.56 3.70
CA TRP A 362 -20.99 7.94 3.10
C TRP A 362 -21.15 9.45 3.06
N ALA A 363 -20.87 10.14 4.18
CA ALA A 363 -20.92 11.60 4.23
C ALA A 363 -19.95 12.25 3.23
N ALA A 364 -18.73 11.69 3.06
CA ALA A 364 -17.77 12.17 2.08
C ALA A 364 -18.21 11.96 0.63
N LEU A 365 -18.81 10.81 0.30
CA LEU A 365 -19.36 10.54 -1.03
C LEU A 365 -20.56 11.45 -1.35
N TRP A 366 -21.47 11.64 -0.40
CA TRP A 366 -22.56 12.60 -0.55
C TRP A 366 -22.08 14.04 -0.66
N HIS A 367 -21.06 14.42 0.13
CA HIS A 367 -20.42 15.73 0.00
C HIS A 367 -19.84 15.92 -1.40
N ALA A 368 -19.10 14.94 -1.94
CA ALA A 368 -18.52 15.02 -3.27
C ALA A 368 -19.59 15.09 -4.39
N LEU A 369 -20.71 14.40 -4.23
CA LEU A 369 -21.84 14.46 -5.16
C LEU A 369 -22.55 15.82 -5.15
N LEU A 370 -22.71 16.41 -3.96
CA LEU A 370 -23.47 17.66 -3.75
C LEU A 370 -22.60 18.93 -3.80
N TRP A 371 -21.27 18.78 -3.70
CA TRP A 371 -20.32 19.89 -3.73
C TRP A 371 -20.39 20.71 -5.03
N PRO A 372 -20.34 20.07 -6.23
CA PRO A 372 -20.45 20.81 -7.47
C PRO A 372 -21.83 21.40 -7.67
N ARG A 373 -21.91 22.57 -8.26
CA ARG A 373 -23.21 23.16 -8.68
C ARG A 373 -23.95 22.30 -9.71
N ARG A 374 -23.21 21.45 -10.43
CA ARG A 374 -23.73 20.50 -11.42
C ARG A 374 -23.01 19.17 -11.32
N VAL A 375 -23.76 18.08 -11.35
CA VAL A 375 -23.19 16.74 -11.39
C VAL A 375 -22.52 16.51 -12.74
N SER A 376 -21.21 16.35 -12.74
CA SER A 376 -20.42 15.96 -13.90
C SER A 376 -20.38 14.43 -14.04
N LEU A 377 -20.12 13.94 -15.26
CA LEU A 377 -19.91 12.51 -15.50
C LEU A 377 -18.71 12.00 -14.67
N LEU A 378 -17.65 12.82 -14.54
CA LEU A 378 -16.50 12.51 -13.72
C LEU A 378 -16.88 12.28 -12.25
N GLY A 379 -17.63 13.21 -11.66
CA GLY A 379 -18.06 13.10 -10.25
C GLY A 379 -18.99 11.89 -10.03
N LEU A 380 -19.91 11.64 -10.96
CA LEU A 380 -20.80 10.48 -10.90
C LEU A 380 -19.99 9.16 -10.94
N ALA A 381 -19.17 8.97 -11.97
CA ALA A 381 -18.36 7.75 -12.12
C ALA A 381 -17.44 7.54 -10.92
N ALA A 382 -16.79 8.60 -10.41
CA ALA A 382 -15.92 8.55 -9.25
C ALA A 382 -16.64 8.09 -7.98
N VAL A 383 -17.81 8.70 -7.68
CA VAL A 383 -18.58 8.37 -6.48
C VAL A 383 -19.13 6.93 -6.54
N LEU A 384 -19.58 6.47 -7.72
CA LEU A 384 -20.04 5.10 -7.89
C LEU A 384 -18.92 4.08 -7.78
N LEU A 385 -17.75 4.34 -8.37
CA LEU A 385 -16.57 3.47 -8.24
C LEU A 385 -16.08 3.37 -6.79
N LEU A 386 -16.00 4.50 -6.08
CA LEU A 386 -15.63 4.53 -4.66
C LEU A 386 -16.67 3.78 -3.80
N GLY A 387 -17.95 3.98 -4.05
CA GLY A 387 -19.01 3.28 -3.33
C GLY A 387 -19.02 1.78 -3.58
N ALA A 388 -18.80 1.34 -4.83
CA ALA A 388 -18.67 -0.07 -5.18
C ALA A 388 -17.42 -0.72 -4.55
N GLY A 389 -16.31 0.00 -4.52
CA GLY A 389 -15.09 -0.47 -3.84
C GLY A 389 -15.28 -0.64 -2.34
N LEU A 390 -15.96 0.30 -1.68
CA LEU A 390 -16.30 0.15 -0.26
C LEU A 390 -17.21 -1.06 0.00
N LEU A 391 -18.19 -1.32 -0.87
CA LEU A 391 -19.06 -2.49 -0.76
C LEU A 391 -18.23 -3.78 -0.86
N LEU A 392 -17.37 -3.89 -1.88
CA LEU A 392 -16.54 -5.08 -2.09
C LEU A 392 -15.59 -5.34 -0.92
N GLN A 393 -14.92 -4.29 -0.42
CA GLN A 393 -14.03 -4.41 0.74
C GLN A 393 -14.80 -4.75 2.02
N LEU A 394 -16.03 -4.25 2.17
CA LEU A 394 -16.88 -4.57 3.29
C LEU A 394 -17.28 -6.06 3.24
N GLU A 395 -17.70 -6.59 2.10
CA GLU A 395 -18.04 -8.00 1.95
C GLU A 395 -16.85 -8.92 2.22
N LEU A 396 -15.65 -8.55 1.73
CA LEU A 396 -14.41 -9.25 2.08
C LEU A 396 -14.18 -9.26 3.59
N GLY A 397 -14.33 -8.12 4.24
CA GLY A 397 -14.14 -7.97 5.68
C GLY A 397 -15.15 -8.76 6.50
N LEU A 398 -16.43 -8.68 6.16
CA LEU A 398 -17.51 -9.39 6.84
C LEU A 398 -17.45 -10.91 6.62
N GLY A 399 -17.03 -11.35 5.43
CA GLY A 399 -16.88 -12.74 5.07
C GLY A 399 -15.64 -13.42 5.65
N ALA A 400 -14.70 -12.68 6.21
CA ALA A 400 -13.41 -13.19 6.66
C ALA A 400 -13.49 -14.02 7.94
N ARG A 401 -12.44 -14.83 8.15
CA ARG A 401 -12.31 -15.73 9.31
C ARG A 401 -11.57 -15.09 10.50
N ASP A 402 -11.14 -13.84 10.37
CA ASP A 402 -10.47 -13.10 11.44
C ASP A 402 -10.80 -11.61 11.39
N THR A 403 -10.47 -10.90 12.46
CA THR A 403 -10.82 -9.48 12.65
C THR A 403 -9.98 -8.50 11.82
N SER A 404 -8.89 -8.93 11.20
CA SER A 404 -7.96 -8.02 10.50
C SER A 404 -8.54 -7.48 9.20
N TRP A 405 -9.43 -8.22 8.56
CA TRP A 405 -10.01 -7.87 7.26
C TRP A 405 -10.90 -6.64 7.30
N LEU A 406 -11.62 -6.42 8.40
CA LEU A 406 -12.40 -5.20 8.60
C LEU A 406 -11.52 -3.93 8.67
N ARG A 407 -10.25 -4.07 9.03
CA ARG A 407 -9.31 -2.95 9.04
C ARG A 407 -9.12 -2.35 7.64
N HIS A 408 -9.18 -3.15 6.58
CA HIS A 408 -9.01 -2.66 5.21
C HIS A 408 -10.11 -1.67 4.83
N VAL A 409 -11.38 -2.08 4.96
CA VAL A 409 -12.51 -1.19 4.68
C VAL A 409 -12.56 0.01 5.62
N THR A 410 -12.25 -0.20 6.91
CA THR A 410 -12.18 0.88 7.92
C THR A 410 -11.14 1.92 7.54
N THR A 411 -9.93 1.50 7.20
CA THR A 411 -8.85 2.42 6.78
C THR A 411 -9.21 3.14 5.48
N THR A 412 -9.72 2.43 4.47
CA THR A 412 -10.16 3.04 3.19
C THR A 412 -11.25 4.08 3.43
N ALA A 413 -12.23 3.78 4.28
CA ALA A 413 -13.31 4.70 4.62
C ALA A 413 -12.81 5.97 5.34
N ILE A 414 -11.88 5.83 6.29
CA ILE A 414 -11.24 6.96 6.98
C ILE A 414 -10.46 7.83 5.99
N LEU A 415 -9.62 7.19 5.15
CA LEU A 415 -8.80 7.91 4.19
C LEU A 415 -9.62 8.59 3.08
N LEU A 416 -10.74 8.01 2.71
CA LEU A 416 -11.72 8.65 1.82
C LEU A 416 -12.32 9.90 2.46
N GLY A 417 -12.71 9.82 3.74
CA GLY A 417 -13.22 10.96 4.49
C GLY A 417 -12.19 12.07 4.73
N LEU A 418 -10.91 11.71 4.81
CA LEU A 418 -9.80 12.66 4.90
C LEU A 418 -9.50 13.30 3.53
N GLY A 419 -9.27 12.47 2.51
CA GLY A 419 -8.70 12.89 1.23
C GLY A 419 -9.69 13.62 0.35
N LEU A 420 -10.86 13.04 0.08
CA LEU A 420 -11.77 13.59 -0.93
C LEU A 420 -12.33 14.95 -0.55
N PRO A 421 -12.93 15.19 0.64
CA PRO A 421 -13.40 16.52 1.03
C PRO A 421 -12.26 17.54 1.18
N GLY A 422 -11.12 17.13 1.76
CA GLY A 422 -9.96 18.00 1.92
C GLY A 422 -9.42 18.47 0.57
N CYS A 423 -9.24 17.57 -0.39
CA CYS A 423 -8.79 17.90 -1.73
C CYS A 423 -9.81 18.76 -2.51
N LEU A 424 -11.12 18.51 -2.35
CA LEU A 424 -12.15 19.34 -2.99
C LEU A 424 -12.10 20.79 -2.52
N LEU A 425 -11.82 21.01 -1.23
CA LEU A 425 -11.63 22.36 -0.68
C LEU A 425 -10.39 23.04 -1.24
N LEU A 426 -9.26 22.33 -1.34
CA LEU A 426 -7.97 22.88 -1.72
C LEU A 426 -7.80 23.04 -3.24
N CYS A 427 -8.24 22.07 -4.03
CA CYS A 427 -8.04 22.05 -5.47
C CYS A 427 -8.86 23.10 -6.22
N GLY A 428 -9.94 23.61 -5.63
CA GLY A 428 -10.80 24.61 -6.26
C GLY A 428 -10.06 25.89 -6.65
N GLU A 429 -9.17 26.37 -5.80
CA GLU A 429 -8.38 27.59 -6.07
C GLU A 429 -7.27 27.36 -7.10
N VAL A 430 -6.62 26.18 -7.03
CA VAL A 430 -5.61 25.78 -8.02
C VAL A 430 -6.23 25.72 -9.42
N ALA A 431 -7.41 25.13 -9.53
CA ALA A 431 -8.11 24.98 -10.79
C ALA A 431 -8.61 26.32 -11.38
N ARG A 432 -9.01 27.28 -10.52
CA ARG A 432 -9.40 28.64 -10.95
C ARG A 432 -8.22 29.51 -11.37
N GLY A 433 -6.98 29.09 -11.12
CA GLY A 433 -5.78 29.81 -11.50
C GLY A 433 -5.57 31.12 -10.74
N THR A 434 -6.05 31.22 -9.50
CA THR A 434 -5.86 32.39 -8.64
C THR A 434 -4.44 32.50 -8.08
N LEU A 435 -3.69 31.39 -8.06
CA LEU A 435 -2.31 31.34 -7.61
C LEU A 435 -1.37 32.10 -8.54
N ALA A 436 -0.49 32.92 -7.96
CA ALA A 436 0.59 33.55 -8.70
C ALA A 436 1.57 32.47 -9.21
N ARG A 437 2.18 32.71 -10.40
CA ARG A 437 3.10 31.74 -11.04
C ARG A 437 4.20 31.26 -10.09
N ALA A 438 4.88 32.19 -9.41
CA ALA A 438 5.94 31.85 -8.47
C ALA A 438 5.44 30.89 -7.34
N ARG A 439 4.21 31.10 -6.83
CA ARG A 439 3.63 30.20 -5.81
C ARG A 439 3.31 28.82 -6.39
N ALA A 440 2.81 28.76 -7.64
CA ALA A 440 2.54 27.48 -8.30
C ALA A 440 3.85 26.69 -8.54
N GLU A 441 4.91 27.34 -9.01
CA GLU A 441 6.23 26.74 -9.19
C GLU A 441 6.83 26.27 -7.86
N TRP A 442 6.74 27.08 -6.80
CA TRP A 442 7.18 26.67 -5.46
C TRP A 442 6.39 25.47 -4.90
N LEU A 443 5.07 25.42 -5.13
CA LEU A 443 4.26 24.28 -4.75
C LEU A 443 4.67 22.99 -5.50
N LEU A 444 4.98 23.09 -6.80
CA LEU A 444 5.48 21.95 -7.59
C LEU A 444 6.83 21.47 -7.08
N VAL A 445 7.76 22.40 -6.77
CA VAL A 445 9.06 22.07 -6.19
C VAL A 445 8.87 21.40 -4.81
N ALA A 446 8.03 21.97 -3.95
CA ALA A 446 7.75 21.40 -2.64
C ALA A 446 7.12 19.98 -2.74
N LEU A 447 6.20 19.80 -3.69
CA LEU A 447 5.58 18.51 -3.98
C LEU A 447 6.62 17.47 -4.44
N ALA A 448 7.52 17.86 -5.36
CA ALA A 448 8.57 16.97 -5.85
C ALA A 448 9.60 16.64 -4.76
N LEU A 449 10.01 17.61 -3.95
CA LEU A 449 10.93 17.39 -2.83
C LEU A 449 10.32 16.49 -1.75
N ALA A 450 9.04 16.70 -1.41
CA ALA A 450 8.33 15.86 -0.46
C ALA A 450 8.20 14.42 -0.96
N ALA A 451 7.95 14.21 -2.26
CA ALA A 451 7.91 12.91 -2.89
C ALA A 451 9.28 12.21 -2.83
N LEU A 452 10.36 12.91 -3.19
CA LEU A 452 11.72 12.38 -3.11
C LEU A 452 12.14 12.08 -1.67
N ALA A 453 11.78 12.94 -0.71
CA ALA A 453 12.05 12.68 0.70
C ALA A 453 11.29 11.41 1.20
N GLY A 454 10.04 11.22 0.80
CA GLY A 454 9.28 10.01 1.09
C GLY A 454 9.92 8.75 0.49
N LEU A 455 10.36 8.83 -0.77
CA LEU A 455 11.08 7.72 -1.43
C LEU A 455 12.41 7.43 -0.75
N LEU A 456 13.17 8.44 -0.36
CA LEU A 456 14.42 8.26 0.38
C LEU A 456 14.17 7.57 1.73
N LEU A 457 13.10 7.98 2.42
CA LEU A 457 12.68 7.36 3.67
C LEU A 457 12.30 5.88 3.46
N GLN A 458 11.61 5.55 2.36
CA GLN A 458 11.29 4.17 2.00
C GLN A 458 12.56 3.34 1.72
N VAL A 459 13.51 3.89 0.95
CA VAL A 459 14.79 3.21 0.68
C VAL A 459 15.59 2.97 1.96
N ALA A 460 15.55 3.91 2.92
CA ALA A 460 16.33 3.83 4.14
C ALA A 460 15.71 2.95 5.23
N LEU A 461 14.39 2.96 5.37
CA LEU A 461 13.67 2.38 6.51
C LEU A 461 12.51 1.46 6.11
N GLY A 462 12.13 1.42 4.84
CA GLY A 462 10.99 0.67 4.32
C GLY A 462 11.40 -0.58 3.53
N ASP A 463 10.42 -1.12 2.85
CA ASP A 463 10.53 -2.28 1.94
C ASP A 463 9.65 -2.06 0.68
N GLU A 464 9.42 -3.12 -0.10
CA GLU A 464 8.55 -3.08 -1.28
C GLU A 464 7.10 -2.65 -0.97
N THR A 465 6.64 -2.86 0.27
CA THR A 465 5.28 -2.51 0.71
C THR A 465 5.15 -1.05 1.17
N GLY A 466 6.27 -0.34 1.31
CA GLY A 466 6.33 1.05 1.73
C GLY A 466 7.02 1.29 3.08
N VAL A 467 6.70 2.42 3.71
CA VAL A 467 7.21 2.81 5.02
C VAL A 467 6.05 3.25 5.91
N PHE A 468 5.97 2.73 7.15
CA PHE A 468 4.86 3.00 8.09
C PHE A 468 3.45 2.79 7.50
N GLU A 469 3.27 1.77 6.67
CA GLU A 469 2.02 1.47 5.93
C GLU A 469 1.65 2.54 4.87
N VAL A 470 2.59 3.40 4.50
CA VAL A 470 2.44 4.40 3.43
C VAL A 470 3.36 4.04 2.27
N GLN A 471 2.84 4.10 1.05
CA GLN A 471 3.62 3.92 -0.17
C GLN A 471 3.95 5.29 -0.79
N PRO A 472 5.17 5.82 -0.62
CA PRO A 472 5.56 7.12 -1.15
C PRO A 472 5.51 7.22 -2.67
N VAL A 473 5.61 6.10 -3.38
CA VAL A 473 5.51 6.05 -4.85
C VAL A 473 4.17 6.59 -5.35
N GLU A 474 3.09 6.44 -4.56
CA GLU A 474 1.77 6.96 -4.94
C GLU A 474 1.75 8.49 -4.98
N PHE A 475 2.41 9.12 -4.01
CA PHE A 475 2.60 10.56 -3.99
C PHE A 475 3.56 11.03 -5.10
N ALA A 476 4.60 10.24 -5.38
CA ALA A 476 5.54 10.52 -6.46
C ALA A 476 4.88 10.49 -7.84
N LYS A 477 3.89 9.62 -8.10
CA LYS A 477 3.10 9.61 -9.34
C LYS A 477 2.33 10.93 -9.55
N LEU A 478 1.73 11.47 -8.49
CA LEU A 478 1.05 12.76 -8.55
C LEU A 478 2.04 13.90 -8.81
N ALA A 479 3.17 13.91 -8.10
CA ALA A 479 4.23 14.90 -8.28
C ALA A 479 4.77 14.89 -9.71
N LEU A 480 5.01 13.70 -10.26
CA LEU A 480 5.48 13.52 -11.63
C LEU A 480 4.45 13.99 -12.66
N ALA A 481 3.17 13.64 -12.49
CA ALA A 481 2.11 14.11 -13.38
C ALA A 481 2.01 15.63 -13.38
N ALA A 482 2.11 16.26 -12.20
CA ALA A 482 2.06 17.71 -12.06
C ALA A 482 3.31 18.41 -12.66
N LEU A 483 4.50 17.88 -12.38
CA LEU A 483 5.76 18.40 -12.91
C LEU A 483 5.83 18.25 -14.44
N GLY A 484 5.44 17.08 -14.95
CA GLY A 484 5.36 16.83 -16.40
C GLY A 484 4.36 17.75 -17.10
N ALA A 485 3.18 17.92 -16.51
CA ALA A 485 2.16 18.84 -17.01
C ALA A 485 2.67 20.30 -17.06
N HIS A 486 3.42 20.75 -16.04
CA HIS A 486 4.03 22.06 -16.00
C HIS A 486 5.04 22.26 -17.14
N CYS A 487 5.97 21.33 -17.31
CA CYS A 487 6.97 21.39 -18.37
C CYS A 487 6.33 21.39 -19.77
N LEU A 488 5.34 20.51 -20.01
CA LEU A 488 4.62 20.45 -21.28
C LEU A 488 3.76 21.71 -21.52
N ALA A 489 3.15 22.29 -20.47
CA ALA A 489 2.42 23.56 -20.58
C ALA A 489 3.31 24.72 -20.98
N LEU A 490 4.55 24.77 -20.47
CA LEU A 490 5.55 25.77 -20.86
C LEU A 490 6.05 25.54 -22.30
N ALA A 491 6.28 24.26 -22.70
CA ALA A 491 6.71 23.89 -24.06
C ALA A 491 5.72 24.35 -25.13
N GLY A 492 4.45 24.48 -24.79
CA GLY A 492 3.38 24.92 -25.69
C GLY A 492 3.57 26.35 -26.23
N GLY A 493 4.53 27.15 -25.72
CA GLY A 493 4.76 28.52 -26.09
C GLY A 493 3.64 29.48 -25.66
N GLY A 494 3.85 30.78 -25.71
CA GLY A 494 2.83 31.80 -25.39
C GLY A 494 2.33 32.51 -26.63
N ALA A 495 1.05 32.87 -26.61
CA ALA A 495 0.50 33.88 -27.52
C ALA A 495 1.09 35.25 -27.10
N GLN A 496 2.10 35.75 -27.55
CA GLN A 496 2.77 37.02 -27.23
C GLN A 496 4.17 36.94 -26.58
N GLY A 497 5.01 35.94 -27.01
CA GLY A 497 6.46 36.08 -26.85
C GLY A 497 7.08 35.92 -25.45
N ALA A 498 6.29 35.59 -24.41
CA ALA A 498 6.81 35.47 -23.05
C ALA A 498 7.69 34.21 -22.82
N VAL A 499 7.47 33.17 -23.57
CA VAL A 499 8.32 31.95 -23.58
C VAL A 499 8.37 31.45 -25.02
N ALA A 500 9.55 31.39 -25.64
CA ALA A 500 9.72 30.82 -26.96
C ALA A 500 9.50 29.28 -26.90
N ALA A 501 8.78 28.73 -27.84
CA ALA A 501 8.69 27.27 -27.99
C ALA A 501 10.09 26.67 -28.25
N PRO A 502 10.42 25.51 -27.64
CA PRO A 502 11.73 24.89 -27.80
C PRO A 502 11.97 24.59 -29.31
N ARG A 503 13.08 25.06 -29.86
CA ARG A 503 13.44 24.92 -31.27
C ARG A 503 14.39 23.77 -31.54
N GLY A 504 15.13 23.33 -30.54
CA GLY A 504 16.12 22.28 -30.68
C GLY A 504 16.10 21.29 -29.53
N TRP A 505 16.82 20.15 -29.69
CA TRP A 505 16.88 19.10 -28.68
C TRP A 505 17.45 19.61 -27.34
N ARG A 506 18.38 20.60 -27.36
CA ARG A 506 18.96 21.20 -26.14
C ARG A 506 17.93 22.00 -25.34
N ASP A 507 17.03 22.70 -26.01
CA ASP A 507 15.96 23.45 -25.34
C ASP A 507 14.95 22.50 -24.71
N TRP A 508 14.62 21.40 -25.42
CA TRP A 508 13.79 20.33 -24.88
C TRP A 508 14.44 19.67 -23.66
N LEU A 509 15.73 19.36 -23.75
CA LEU A 509 16.45 18.77 -22.63
C LEU A 509 16.45 19.68 -21.40
N ARG A 510 16.72 20.97 -21.58
CA ARG A 510 16.66 21.96 -20.47
C ARG A 510 15.29 22.06 -19.86
N LEU A 511 14.23 22.05 -20.67
CA LEU A 511 12.85 22.16 -20.22
C LEU A 511 12.39 20.89 -19.48
N LEU A 512 12.74 19.70 -19.99
CA LEU A 512 12.36 18.41 -19.41
C LEU A 512 13.34 17.91 -18.33
N ALA A 513 14.50 18.58 -18.14
CA ALA A 513 15.50 18.14 -17.16
C ALA A 513 14.94 17.87 -15.75
N PRO A 514 14.04 18.71 -15.19
CA PRO A 514 13.45 18.40 -13.88
C PRO A 514 12.64 17.11 -13.87
N VAL A 515 11.88 16.85 -14.94
CA VAL A 515 11.08 15.61 -15.08
C VAL A 515 12.00 14.41 -15.25
N LEU A 516 13.00 14.50 -16.12
CA LEU A 516 13.95 13.41 -16.39
C LEU A 516 14.76 13.07 -15.13
N LEU A 517 15.21 14.08 -14.39
CA LEU A 517 15.90 13.88 -13.12
C LEU A 517 14.99 13.22 -12.09
N PHE A 518 13.74 13.68 -11.98
CA PHE A 518 12.77 13.09 -11.06
C PHE A 518 12.47 11.63 -11.42
N VAL A 519 12.25 11.31 -12.69
CA VAL A 519 12.05 9.94 -13.18
C VAL A 519 13.27 9.06 -12.89
N LEU A 520 14.49 9.58 -13.11
CA LEU A 520 15.71 8.84 -12.83
C LEU A 520 15.83 8.51 -11.33
N LEU A 521 15.63 9.50 -10.46
CA LEU A 521 15.69 9.30 -9.00
C LEU A 521 14.60 8.35 -8.51
N LEU A 522 13.38 8.47 -9.05
CA LEU A 522 12.27 7.57 -8.77
C LEU A 522 12.59 6.15 -9.22
N ALA A 523 13.11 5.96 -10.43
CA ALA A 523 13.48 4.64 -10.94
C ALA A 523 14.59 3.99 -10.10
N VAL A 524 15.61 4.76 -9.71
CA VAL A 524 16.67 4.27 -8.81
C VAL A 524 16.09 3.85 -7.46
N ALA A 525 15.21 4.65 -6.86
CA ALA A 525 14.57 4.33 -5.59
C ALA A 525 13.73 3.04 -5.68
N LEU A 526 12.93 2.89 -6.75
CA LEU A 526 12.12 1.69 -6.98
C LEU A 526 12.96 0.43 -7.16
N VAL A 527 14.06 0.53 -7.92
CA VAL A 527 15.00 -0.60 -8.09
C VAL A 527 15.67 -0.98 -6.76
N GLN A 528 15.93 0.01 -5.88
CA GLN A 528 16.53 -0.25 -4.56
C GLN A 528 15.61 -1.05 -3.63
N VAL A 529 14.30 -0.84 -3.71
CA VAL A 529 13.30 -1.55 -2.89
C VAL A 529 12.72 -2.78 -3.60
N ASP A 530 13.27 -3.18 -4.74
CA ASP A 530 12.82 -4.29 -5.60
C ASP A 530 11.35 -4.19 -6.07
N ASP A 531 10.79 -2.96 -6.13
CA ASP A 531 9.45 -2.69 -6.65
C ASP A 531 9.52 -2.17 -8.10
N TYR A 532 9.42 -3.07 -9.05
CA TYR A 532 9.53 -2.74 -10.49
C TYR A 532 8.19 -2.43 -11.15
N SER A 533 7.08 -2.77 -10.52
CA SER A 533 5.74 -2.61 -11.13
C SER A 533 5.40 -1.16 -11.45
N PRO A 534 5.74 -0.15 -10.62
CA PRO A 534 5.48 1.24 -10.95
C PRO A 534 6.25 1.74 -12.17
N LEU A 535 7.37 1.08 -12.56
CA LEU A 535 8.12 1.46 -13.77
C LEU A 535 7.27 1.24 -15.04
N VAL A 536 6.43 0.21 -15.07
CA VAL A 536 5.50 -0.04 -16.18
C VAL A 536 4.48 1.10 -16.27
N LEU A 537 3.98 1.57 -15.11
CA LEU A 537 3.07 2.71 -15.05
C LEU A 537 3.75 4.02 -15.50
N LEU A 538 5.04 4.20 -15.21
CA LEU A 538 5.81 5.35 -15.70
C LEU A 538 5.95 5.34 -17.23
N LEU A 539 6.16 4.17 -17.83
CA LEU A 539 6.18 4.03 -19.29
C LEU A 539 4.81 4.35 -19.92
N ALA A 540 3.72 3.85 -19.31
CA ALA A 540 2.37 4.18 -19.75
C ALA A 540 2.08 5.68 -19.65
N TRP A 541 2.48 6.33 -18.54
CA TRP A 541 2.38 7.78 -18.36
C TRP A 541 3.19 8.56 -19.41
N ALA A 542 4.43 8.15 -19.68
CA ALA A 542 5.29 8.81 -20.65
C ALA A 542 4.73 8.69 -22.07
N GLY A 543 4.28 7.50 -22.47
CA GLY A 543 3.64 7.25 -23.76
C GLY A 543 2.35 8.06 -23.95
N ALA A 544 1.48 8.08 -22.93
CA ALA A 544 0.25 8.86 -22.96
C ALA A 544 0.51 10.38 -22.96
N SER A 545 1.53 10.85 -22.25
CA SER A 545 1.94 12.27 -22.26
C SER A 545 2.47 12.70 -23.62
N LEU A 546 3.28 11.83 -24.26
CA LEU A 546 3.75 12.05 -25.63
C LEU A 546 2.59 12.07 -26.62
N LEU A 547 1.68 11.10 -26.52
CA LEU A 547 0.48 11.03 -27.37
C LEU A 547 -0.39 12.29 -27.21
N ALA A 548 -0.66 12.68 -25.96
CA ALA A 548 -1.42 13.90 -25.66
C ALA A 548 -0.73 15.16 -26.25
N TRP A 549 0.59 15.24 -26.13
CA TRP A 549 1.38 16.33 -26.73
C TRP A 549 1.24 16.36 -28.27
N CYS A 550 1.43 15.23 -28.94
CA CYS A 550 1.32 15.13 -30.39
C CYS A 550 -0.09 15.50 -30.89
N LEU A 551 -1.14 14.98 -30.21
CA LEU A 551 -2.54 15.30 -30.55
C LEU A 551 -2.85 16.80 -30.32
N ALA A 552 -2.39 17.38 -29.20
CA ALA A 552 -2.58 18.77 -28.88
C ALA A 552 -1.91 19.72 -29.89
N ARG A 553 -0.83 19.27 -30.55
CA ARG A 553 -0.11 20.03 -31.60
C ARG A 553 -0.61 19.73 -33.02
N GLY A 554 -1.59 18.87 -33.19
CA GLY A 554 -2.08 18.43 -34.50
C GLY A 554 -1.08 17.55 -35.27
N GLN A 555 -0.12 16.93 -34.59
CA GLN A 555 0.91 16.09 -35.20
C GLN A 555 0.38 14.63 -35.33
N HIS A 556 -0.66 14.44 -36.13
CA HIS A 556 -1.38 13.16 -36.21
C HIS A 556 -0.51 11.97 -36.61
N ARG A 557 0.50 12.17 -37.50
CA ARG A 557 1.44 11.10 -37.87
C ARG A 557 2.27 10.63 -36.68
N GLN A 558 2.81 11.55 -35.91
CA GLN A 558 3.59 11.21 -34.72
C GLN A 558 2.71 10.62 -33.61
N ALA A 559 1.48 11.10 -33.48
CA ALA A 559 0.49 10.52 -32.57
C ALA A 559 0.16 9.06 -32.97
N ALA A 560 -0.02 8.78 -34.27
CA ALA A 560 -0.24 7.43 -34.77
C ALA A 560 0.97 6.52 -34.51
N LEU A 561 2.19 7.01 -34.72
CA LEU A 561 3.42 6.26 -34.39
C LEU A 561 3.55 5.97 -32.89
N ALA A 562 3.33 6.97 -32.03
CA ALA A 562 3.35 6.77 -30.58
C ALA A 562 2.28 5.77 -30.12
N GLY A 563 1.05 5.91 -30.62
CA GLY A 563 -0.04 4.96 -30.34
C GLY A 563 0.26 3.56 -30.85
N GLY A 564 0.82 3.44 -32.05
CA GLY A 564 1.26 2.17 -32.64
C GLY A 564 2.36 1.49 -31.82
N LEU A 565 3.32 2.27 -31.32
CA LEU A 565 4.36 1.74 -30.42
C LEU A 565 3.78 1.23 -29.10
N CYS A 566 2.87 1.99 -28.47
CA CYS A 566 2.19 1.55 -27.24
C CYS A 566 1.39 0.25 -27.50
N ALA A 567 0.68 0.16 -28.61
CA ALA A 567 -0.06 -1.05 -29.00
C ALA A 567 0.90 -2.24 -29.26
N ALA A 568 2.02 -1.99 -29.94
CA ALA A 568 3.03 -3.02 -30.20
C ALA A 568 3.67 -3.55 -28.92
N LEU A 569 3.91 -2.69 -27.91
CA LEU A 569 4.41 -3.11 -26.60
C LEU A 569 3.39 -3.99 -25.85
N LEU A 570 2.11 -3.64 -25.90
CA LEU A 570 1.04 -4.45 -25.29
C LEU A 570 0.86 -5.81 -26.01
N LEU A 571 0.90 -5.83 -27.35
CA LEU A 571 0.86 -7.07 -28.12
C LEU A 571 2.12 -7.91 -27.91
N GLY A 572 3.29 -7.26 -27.76
CA GLY A 572 4.55 -7.91 -27.44
C GLY A 572 4.52 -8.63 -26.09
N ALA A 573 3.82 -8.08 -25.10
CA ALA A 573 3.61 -8.76 -23.82
C ALA A 573 2.85 -10.09 -23.99
N GLY A 574 1.82 -10.13 -24.85
CA GLY A 574 1.12 -11.38 -25.19
C GLY A 574 2.01 -12.40 -25.94
N ALA A 575 2.89 -11.93 -26.83
CA ALA A 575 3.86 -12.79 -27.52
C ALA A 575 4.92 -13.36 -26.55
N LEU A 576 5.32 -12.60 -25.53
CA LEU A 576 6.22 -13.06 -24.49
C LEU A 576 5.63 -14.23 -23.67
N GLN A 577 4.31 -14.23 -23.43
CA GLN A 577 3.64 -15.36 -22.78
C GLN A 577 3.79 -16.65 -23.58
N SER A 578 3.63 -16.58 -24.90
CA SER A 578 3.76 -17.75 -25.80
C SER A 578 5.20 -18.24 -25.96
N ALA A 579 6.20 -17.37 -25.75
CA ALA A 579 7.62 -17.73 -25.81
C ALA A 579 8.11 -18.52 -24.58
N GLY A 580 7.34 -18.50 -23.47
CA GLY A 580 7.51 -19.37 -22.32
C GLY A 580 8.91 -19.41 -21.69
N PRO A 581 9.40 -20.61 -21.35
CA PRO A 581 10.60 -20.81 -20.53
C PRO A 581 11.92 -20.30 -21.13
N SER A 582 11.96 -20.01 -22.45
CA SER A 582 13.18 -19.54 -23.11
C SER A 582 13.67 -18.15 -22.70
N LEU A 583 12.87 -17.40 -21.93
CA LEU A 583 13.19 -16.06 -21.42
C LEU A 583 14.13 -16.06 -20.20
N GLY A 584 14.57 -17.22 -19.72
CA GLY A 584 15.38 -17.40 -18.51
C GLY A 584 16.75 -16.71 -18.47
N ALA A 585 17.19 -16.06 -19.56
CA ALA A 585 18.50 -15.44 -19.65
C ALA A 585 18.55 -13.92 -19.37
N ALA A 586 17.41 -13.23 -19.28
CA ALA A 586 17.37 -11.76 -19.32
C ALA A 586 17.51 -11.05 -17.96
N GLY A 587 17.56 -11.75 -16.85
CA GLY A 587 17.90 -11.19 -15.51
C GLY A 587 16.96 -10.19 -14.88
N PHE A 588 16.01 -9.63 -15.62
CA PHE A 588 15.05 -8.62 -15.14
C PHE A 588 13.66 -9.22 -14.97
N TYR A 589 13.14 -9.25 -13.75
CA TYR A 589 11.80 -9.73 -13.42
C TYR A 589 11.46 -11.16 -13.90
N THR A 590 12.48 -11.94 -14.21
CA THR A 590 12.43 -13.24 -14.88
C THR A 590 11.55 -14.23 -14.14
N GLU A 591 11.63 -14.26 -12.80
CA GLU A 591 10.86 -15.18 -11.96
C GLU A 591 9.34 -14.98 -12.12
N ARG A 592 8.87 -13.72 -12.14
CA ARG A 592 7.42 -13.44 -12.32
C ARG A 592 6.91 -13.81 -13.71
N PHE A 593 7.75 -13.67 -14.74
CA PHE A 593 7.39 -14.11 -16.09
C PHE A 593 7.36 -15.64 -16.20
N GLN A 594 8.28 -16.35 -15.55
CA GLN A 594 8.27 -17.82 -15.49
C GLN A 594 7.02 -18.35 -14.76
N VAL A 595 6.68 -17.77 -13.62
CA VAL A 595 5.46 -18.08 -12.86
C VAL A 595 4.21 -17.84 -13.70
N TRP A 596 4.19 -16.77 -14.49
CA TRP A 596 3.06 -16.44 -15.35
C TRP A 596 2.94 -17.42 -16.55
N ALA A 597 4.07 -17.82 -17.15
CA ALA A 597 4.09 -18.76 -18.27
C ALA A 597 3.64 -20.16 -17.84
N ASP A 598 4.08 -20.64 -16.68
CA ASP A 598 3.69 -21.92 -16.11
C ASP A 598 3.46 -21.83 -14.58
N PRO A 599 2.27 -21.37 -14.16
CA PRO A 599 1.98 -21.24 -12.74
C PRO A 599 1.88 -22.59 -12.01
N ALA A 600 1.66 -23.69 -12.74
CA ALA A 600 1.54 -25.03 -12.14
C ALA A 600 2.91 -25.60 -11.72
N ALA A 601 3.98 -25.23 -12.42
CA ALA A 601 5.35 -25.59 -12.07
C ALA A 601 5.88 -24.85 -10.82
N HIS A 602 5.15 -23.81 -10.38
CA HIS A 602 5.54 -22.95 -9.24
C HIS A 602 4.50 -23.01 -8.12
N PRO A 603 4.47 -24.08 -7.29
CA PRO A 603 3.35 -24.36 -6.37
C PRO A 603 3.13 -23.30 -5.29
N HIS A 604 4.13 -22.48 -4.96
CA HIS A 604 4.01 -21.40 -3.97
C HIS A 604 3.64 -20.05 -4.62
N THR A 605 4.40 -19.60 -5.59
CA THR A 605 4.20 -18.29 -6.24
C THR A 605 3.11 -18.31 -7.31
N GLY A 606 2.90 -19.46 -8.00
CA GLY A 606 1.84 -19.65 -8.99
C GLY A 606 0.45 -19.94 -8.42
N GLN A 607 0.37 -20.34 -7.14
CA GLN A 607 -0.90 -20.68 -6.48
C GLN A 607 -1.91 -19.54 -6.54
N GLN A 608 -1.46 -18.32 -6.38
CA GLN A 608 -2.29 -17.12 -6.41
C GLN A 608 -3.03 -16.97 -7.75
N MET A 609 -2.35 -17.19 -8.87
CA MET A 609 -2.97 -17.15 -10.21
C MET A 609 -3.96 -18.29 -10.42
N LEU A 610 -3.61 -19.51 -9.98
CA LEU A 610 -4.46 -20.69 -10.12
C LEU A 610 -5.76 -20.54 -9.32
N LEU A 611 -5.67 -20.04 -8.07
CA LEU A 611 -6.83 -19.78 -7.23
C LEU A 611 -7.67 -18.63 -7.78
N GLY A 612 -7.04 -17.55 -8.27
CA GLY A 612 -7.73 -16.46 -8.94
C GLY A 612 -8.51 -16.92 -10.16
N ALA A 613 -7.89 -17.72 -11.03
CA ALA A 613 -8.55 -18.29 -12.21
C ALA A 613 -9.72 -19.23 -11.84
N ARG A 614 -9.59 -20.03 -10.77
CA ARG A 614 -10.72 -20.83 -10.27
C ARG A 614 -11.87 -19.95 -9.79
N ALA A 615 -11.58 -18.91 -9.02
CA ALA A 615 -12.59 -17.98 -8.52
C ALA A 615 -13.34 -17.30 -9.66
N VAL A 616 -12.65 -16.83 -10.70
CA VAL A 616 -13.25 -16.24 -11.90
C VAL A 616 -14.15 -17.23 -12.63
N ARG A 617 -13.72 -18.50 -12.80
CA ARG A 617 -14.54 -19.55 -13.44
C ARG A 617 -15.78 -19.89 -12.61
N ALA A 618 -15.64 -19.99 -11.30
CA ALA A 618 -16.75 -20.30 -10.40
C ALA A 618 -17.81 -19.19 -10.36
N GLY A 619 -17.42 -17.92 -10.56
CA GLY A 619 -18.35 -16.79 -10.55
C GLY A 619 -19.33 -16.78 -11.74
N GLY A 620 -18.93 -17.27 -12.91
CA GLY A 620 -19.78 -17.27 -14.10
C GLY A 620 -20.33 -15.89 -14.47
N TRP A 621 -21.56 -15.84 -15.01
CA TRP A 621 -22.18 -14.59 -15.41
C TRP A 621 -22.76 -13.76 -14.28
N PHE A 622 -23.33 -14.39 -13.23
CA PHE A 622 -24.14 -13.72 -12.21
C PHE A 622 -23.64 -13.94 -10.78
N GLY A 623 -22.48 -14.55 -10.60
CA GLY A 623 -21.90 -14.87 -9.29
C GLY A 623 -22.15 -16.31 -8.85
N SER A 624 -21.32 -16.79 -7.93
CA SER A 624 -21.36 -18.18 -7.43
C SER A 624 -22.52 -18.46 -6.47
N GLU A 625 -23.08 -17.41 -5.84
CA GLU A 625 -24.08 -17.53 -4.76
C GLU A 625 -25.32 -16.67 -5.05
N GLY A 626 -26.04 -17.01 -6.12
CA GLY A 626 -27.26 -16.32 -6.53
C GLY A 626 -27.04 -15.13 -7.46
N TRP A 627 -28.13 -14.48 -7.86
CA TRP A 627 -28.10 -13.42 -8.87
C TRP A 627 -27.34 -12.19 -8.37
N LEU A 628 -26.22 -11.87 -9.01
CA LEU A 628 -25.31 -10.80 -8.65
C LEU A 628 -24.80 -10.86 -7.18
N GLY A 629 -24.67 -12.08 -6.62
CA GLY A 629 -24.21 -12.26 -5.25
C GLY A 629 -25.23 -11.89 -4.17
N ALA A 630 -26.50 -11.65 -4.53
CA ALA A 630 -27.51 -11.21 -3.56
C ALA A 630 -27.76 -12.24 -2.44
N GLY A 631 -27.64 -13.54 -2.73
CA GLY A 631 -27.78 -14.61 -1.73
C GLY A 631 -26.63 -14.70 -0.73
N ALA A 632 -25.50 -14.10 -1.06
CA ALA A 632 -24.29 -14.14 -0.28
C ALA A 632 -24.01 -12.85 0.51
N LEU A 633 -24.85 -11.83 0.38
CA LEU A 633 -24.66 -10.53 1.02
C LEU A 633 -24.57 -10.68 2.55
N GLY A 634 -23.48 -10.24 3.16
CA GLY A 634 -23.18 -10.42 4.58
C GLY A 634 -22.69 -11.83 4.96
N GLY A 635 -22.73 -12.79 4.04
CA GLY A 635 -22.30 -14.18 4.25
C GLY A 635 -20.79 -14.36 4.15
N PRO A 636 -20.28 -15.59 4.39
CA PRO A 636 -18.87 -15.92 4.29
C PRO A 636 -18.38 -15.69 2.85
N ALA A 637 -17.13 -15.28 2.68
CA ALA A 637 -16.55 -15.06 1.37
C ALA A 637 -16.01 -16.35 0.69
N GLY A 638 -16.30 -17.52 1.28
CA GLY A 638 -16.04 -18.82 0.69
C GLY A 638 -14.57 -19.10 0.37
N GLU A 639 -14.34 -19.85 -0.70
CA GLU A 639 -13.00 -20.25 -1.16
C GLU A 639 -12.19 -19.05 -1.70
N ALA A 640 -12.82 -17.96 -2.09
CA ALA A 640 -12.12 -16.79 -2.61
C ALA A 640 -11.20 -16.14 -1.57
N LEU A 641 -11.44 -16.31 -0.28
CA LEU A 641 -10.53 -15.86 0.79
C LEU A 641 -9.20 -16.64 0.83
N ALA A 642 -9.14 -17.81 0.23
CA ALA A 642 -7.90 -18.59 0.13
C ALA A 642 -6.92 -18.01 -0.89
N ILE A 643 -7.35 -17.04 -1.74
CA ILE A 643 -6.48 -16.35 -2.68
C ILE A 643 -5.55 -15.43 -1.88
N PRO A 644 -4.22 -15.62 -1.94
CA PRO A 644 -3.29 -14.70 -1.27
C PRO A 644 -3.46 -13.27 -1.79
N ALA A 645 -3.42 -12.28 -0.91
CA ALA A 645 -3.58 -10.85 -1.21
C ALA A 645 -4.87 -10.50 -2.00
N VAL A 646 -5.96 -11.23 -1.77
CA VAL A 646 -7.25 -11.00 -2.46
C VAL A 646 -7.78 -9.57 -2.22
N GLN A 647 -7.50 -8.97 -1.09
CA GLN A 647 -7.88 -7.58 -0.77
C GLN A 647 -7.08 -6.53 -1.56
N ASP A 648 -5.92 -6.88 -2.08
CA ASP A 648 -5.01 -5.97 -2.80
C ASP A 648 -5.01 -6.27 -4.30
N ASP A 649 -4.30 -7.32 -4.74
CA ASP A 649 -4.06 -7.60 -6.16
C ASP A 649 -5.20 -8.37 -6.83
N PHE A 650 -5.93 -9.22 -6.09
CA PHE A 650 -6.96 -10.11 -6.62
C PHE A 650 -8.40 -9.71 -6.26
N ALA A 651 -8.62 -8.46 -5.90
CA ALA A 651 -9.96 -7.91 -5.69
C ALA A 651 -10.90 -8.09 -6.90
N PRO A 652 -10.46 -7.95 -8.17
CA PRO A 652 -11.29 -8.27 -9.34
C PRO A 652 -11.71 -9.73 -9.44
N SER A 653 -10.84 -10.68 -9.06
CA SER A 653 -11.20 -12.11 -9.04
C SER A 653 -12.28 -12.41 -8.01
N PHE A 654 -12.20 -11.77 -6.83
CA PHE A 654 -13.27 -11.82 -5.83
C PHE A 654 -14.58 -11.20 -6.33
N LEU A 655 -14.51 -10.04 -7.00
CA LEU A 655 -15.68 -9.39 -7.61
C LEU A 655 -16.41 -10.34 -8.57
N ILE A 656 -15.66 -10.98 -9.49
CA ILE A 656 -16.27 -11.91 -10.45
C ILE A 656 -16.80 -13.15 -9.75
N HIS A 657 -16.06 -13.71 -8.79
CA HIS A 657 -16.53 -14.85 -8.01
C HIS A 657 -17.87 -14.56 -7.31
N ARG A 658 -17.97 -13.40 -6.67
CA ARG A 658 -19.12 -13.01 -5.85
C ARG A 658 -20.30 -12.53 -6.69
N HIS A 659 -20.06 -11.58 -7.60
CA HIS A 659 -21.09 -10.83 -8.34
C HIS A 659 -21.17 -11.20 -9.84
N GLY A 660 -20.25 -12.02 -10.34
CA GLY A 660 -20.22 -12.48 -11.71
C GLY A 660 -19.62 -11.49 -12.71
N LEU A 661 -19.51 -11.97 -13.97
CA LEU A 661 -19.00 -11.19 -15.07
C LEU A 661 -19.85 -9.98 -15.41
N ALA A 662 -21.18 -10.04 -15.19
CA ALA A 662 -22.08 -8.91 -15.41
C ALA A 662 -21.72 -7.70 -14.54
N ALA A 663 -21.35 -7.92 -13.27
CA ALA A 663 -20.89 -6.85 -12.38
C ALA A 663 -19.51 -6.32 -12.83
N ALA A 664 -18.62 -7.18 -13.31
CA ALA A 664 -17.34 -6.77 -13.86
C ALA A 664 -17.50 -5.90 -15.12
N LEU A 665 -18.42 -6.24 -16.01
CA LEU A 665 -18.75 -5.42 -17.20
C LEU A 665 -19.30 -4.05 -16.81
N LEU A 666 -20.19 -3.98 -15.81
CA LEU A 666 -20.69 -2.71 -15.28
C LEU A 666 -19.53 -1.87 -14.72
N LEU A 667 -18.61 -2.51 -13.98
CA LEU A 667 -17.43 -1.84 -13.46
C LEU A 667 -16.54 -1.31 -14.59
N TRP A 668 -16.30 -2.09 -15.65
CA TRP A 668 -15.54 -1.64 -16.84
C TRP A 668 -16.20 -0.43 -17.50
N CYS A 669 -17.52 -0.43 -17.63
CA CYS A 669 -18.26 0.73 -18.15
C CYS A 669 -18.05 1.98 -17.28
N LEU A 670 -18.06 1.84 -15.95
CA LEU A 670 -17.80 2.95 -15.03
C LEU A 670 -16.34 3.43 -15.10
N GLN A 671 -15.39 2.52 -15.19
CA GLN A 671 -13.96 2.85 -15.37
C GLN A 671 -13.72 3.57 -16.70
N ALA A 672 -14.31 3.06 -17.79
CA ALA A 672 -14.23 3.70 -19.11
C ALA A 672 -14.88 5.09 -19.10
N ALA A 673 -16.05 5.24 -18.45
CA ALA A 673 -16.72 6.52 -18.29
C ALA A 673 -15.87 7.52 -17.48
N LEU A 674 -15.18 7.06 -16.44
CA LEU A 674 -14.26 7.89 -15.64
C LEU A 674 -13.10 8.39 -16.51
N LEU A 675 -12.42 7.49 -17.24
CA LEU A 675 -11.30 7.85 -18.12
C LEU A 675 -11.77 8.78 -19.26
N ALA A 676 -12.90 8.49 -19.87
CA ALA A 676 -13.49 9.35 -20.92
C ALA A 676 -13.83 10.74 -20.36
N ALA A 677 -14.35 10.83 -19.13
CA ALA A 677 -14.65 12.11 -18.49
C ALA A 677 -13.38 12.93 -18.17
N LEU A 678 -12.30 12.28 -17.71
CA LEU A 678 -11.00 12.91 -17.49
C LEU A 678 -10.40 13.44 -18.81
N LEU A 679 -10.42 12.63 -19.87
CA LEU A 679 -9.92 13.03 -21.18
C LEU A 679 -10.79 14.13 -21.82
N HIS A 680 -12.09 14.07 -21.64
CA HIS A 680 -12.99 15.14 -22.08
C HIS A 680 -12.71 16.47 -21.35
N ALA A 681 -12.50 16.41 -20.03
CA ALA A 681 -12.09 17.58 -19.25
C ALA A 681 -10.72 18.14 -19.72
N ALA A 682 -9.75 17.25 -20.00
CA ALA A 682 -8.46 17.62 -20.56
C ALA A 682 -8.58 18.33 -21.90
N ALA A 683 -9.37 17.78 -22.85
CA ALA A 683 -9.62 18.39 -24.15
C ALA A 683 -10.34 19.74 -24.03
N THR A 684 -11.25 19.89 -23.09
CA THR A 684 -11.94 21.16 -22.82
C THR A 684 -10.96 22.20 -22.25
N ALA A 685 -10.08 21.79 -21.33
CA ALA A 685 -9.02 22.62 -20.77
C ALA A 685 -8.06 23.11 -21.85
N TRP A 686 -7.67 22.24 -22.78
CA TRP A 686 -6.81 22.57 -23.90
C TRP A 686 -7.43 23.65 -24.79
N ARG A 687 -8.71 23.47 -25.19
CA ARG A 687 -9.45 24.43 -26.04
C ARG A 687 -9.57 25.78 -25.34
N ALA A 688 -9.90 25.81 -24.04
CA ALA A 688 -9.98 27.02 -23.24
C ALA A 688 -8.61 27.71 -23.15
N GLY A 689 -7.52 26.97 -22.97
CA GLY A 689 -6.17 27.50 -22.97
C GLY A 689 -5.72 28.04 -24.32
N ALA A 690 -6.10 27.38 -25.43
CA ALA A 690 -5.79 27.83 -26.80
C ALA A 690 -6.54 29.11 -27.17
N ALA A 691 -7.76 29.32 -26.69
CA ALA A 691 -8.57 30.49 -26.91
C ALA A 691 -8.20 31.68 -25.98
N ALA A 692 -7.34 31.47 -24.99
CA ALA A 692 -7.01 32.48 -24.01
C ALA A 692 -6.08 33.56 -24.62
N GLY A 693 -6.41 34.83 -24.38
CA GLY A 693 -5.59 35.99 -24.83
C GLY A 693 -4.40 36.30 -23.94
N ASP A 694 -4.32 35.72 -22.73
CA ASP A 694 -3.24 35.94 -21.80
C ASP A 694 -2.46 34.63 -21.51
N PHE A 695 -1.15 34.81 -21.23
CA PHE A 695 -0.24 33.69 -20.96
C PHE A 695 -0.68 32.82 -19.78
N ARG A 696 -1.20 33.43 -18.72
CA ARG A 696 -1.56 32.72 -17.49
C ARG A 696 -2.72 31.74 -17.72
N ARG A 697 -3.77 32.18 -18.40
CA ARG A 697 -4.92 31.34 -18.74
C ARG A 697 -4.54 30.27 -19.75
N ALA A 698 -3.72 30.63 -20.74
CA ALA A 698 -3.19 29.68 -21.72
C ALA A 698 -2.36 28.58 -21.04
N TRP A 699 -1.45 28.97 -20.15
CA TRP A 699 -0.66 28.02 -19.37
C TRP A 699 -1.55 27.15 -18.48
N LEU A 700 -2.51 27.71 -17.76
CA LEU A 700 -3.42 26.98 -16.87
C LEU A 700 -4.22 25.92 -17.64
N GLY A 701 -4.81 26.27 -18.78
CA GLY A 701 -5.58 25.33 -19.59
C GLY A 701 -4.71 24.17 -20.11
N ARG A 702 -3.47 24.45 -20.52
CA ARG A 702 -2.49 23.43 -20.92
C ARG A 702 -2.06 22.56 -19.73
N PHE A 703 -1.77 23.17 -18.60
CA PHE A 703 -1.42 22.46 -17.36
C PHE A 703 -2.53 21.50 -16.94
N GLN A 704 -3.78 21.97 -16.90
CA GLN A 704 -4.95 21.13 -16.61
C GLN A 704 -5.08 19.97 -17.61
N CYS A 705 -4.90 20.25 -18.91
CA CYS A 705 -4.96 19.22 -19.94
C CYS A 705 -3.92 18.12 -19.69
N PHE A 706 -2.65 18.45 -19.55
CA PHE A 706 -1.60 17.44 -19.39
C PHE A 706 -1.65 16.73 -18.05
N LEU A 707 -2.04 17.41 -16.98
CA LEU A 707 -2.22 16.80 -15.66
C LEU A 707 -3.36 15.75 -15.69
N LEU A 708 -4.49 16.09 -16.31
CA LEU A 708 -5.62 15.14 -16.42
C LEU A 708 -5.31 13.99 -17.38
N CYS A 709 -4.59 14.22 -18.47
CA CYS A 709 -4.11 13.13 -19.35
C CYS A 709 -3.13 12.21 -18.62
N GLY A 710 -2.16 12.77 -17.89
CA GLY A 710 -1.19 12.00 -17.11
C GLY A 710 -1.87 11.21 -15.97
N GLY A 711 -2.83 11.81 -15.28
CA GLY A 711 -3.64 11.14 -14.27
C GLY A 711 -4.50 10.01 -14.83
N ALA A 712 -5.13 10.24 -16.00
CA ALA A 712 -5.89 9.20 -16.71
C ALA A 712 -5.00 8.06 -17.17
N ALA A 713 -3.75 8.33 -17.57
CA ALA A 713 -2.79 7.30 -17.95
C ALA A 713 -2.40 6.40 -16.77
N PHE A 714 -2.12 6.97 -15.61
CA PHE A 714 -1.85 6.18 -14.41
C PHE A 714 -3.06 5.33 -14.00
N LEU A 715 -4.28 5.91 -13.95
CA LEU A 715 -5.49 5.15 -13.63
C LEU A 715 -5.76 4.05 -14.65
N GLY A 716 -5.65 4.35 -15.94
CA GLY A 716 -5.81 3.37 -17.01
C GLY A 716 -4.76 2.26 -16.95
N GLY A 717 -3.51 2.60 -16.59
CA GLY A 717 -2.45 1.64 -16.34
C GLY A 717 -2.77 0.71 -15.17
N HIS A 718 -3.25 1.23 -14.04
CA HIS A 718 -3.71 0.41 -12.92
C HIS A 718 -4.86 -0.51 -13.31
N PHE A 719 -5.86 -0.02 -14.05
CA PHE A 719 -6.96 -0.87 -14.54
C PHE A 719 -6.44 -1.99 -15.44
N LEU A 720 -5.58 -1.64 -16.41
CA LEU A 720 -5.02 -2.60 -17.35
C LEU A 720 -4.19 -3.68 -16.65
N LEU A 721 -3.27 -3.28 -15.77
CA LEU A 721 -2.41 -4.24 -15.06
C LEU A 721 -3.21 -5.13 -14.13
N SER A 722 -4.13 -4.58 -13.35
CA SER A 722 -4.91 -5.36 -12.40
C SER A 722 -5.88 -6.32 -13.12
N TRP A 723 -6.63 -5.87 -14.13
CA TRP A 723 -7.48 -6.77 -14.93
C TRP A 723 -6.64 -7.80 -15.68
N GLY A 724 -5.50 -7.40 -16.26
CA GLY A 724 -4.58 -8.29 -16.95
C GLY A 724 -4.08 -9.42 -16.05
N THR A 725 -3.66 -9.10 -14.83
CA THR A 725 -3.23 -10.09 -13.81
C THR A 725 -4.38 -11.02 -13.42
N ASN A 726 -5.56 -10.49 -13.11
CA ASN A 726 -6.71 -11.27 -12.64
C ASN A 726 -7.31 -12.19 -13.73
N LEU A 727 -7.16 -11.83 -14.99
CA LEU A 727 -7.55 -12.63 -16.15
C LEU A 727 -6.40 -13.48 -16.71
N ALA A 728 -5.26 -13.53 -16.03
CA ALA A 728 -4.04 -14.24 -16.43
C ALA A 728 -3.46 -13.81 -17.80
N LEU A 729 -3.80 -12.59 -18.27
CA LEU A 729 -3.27 -11.99 -19.50
C LEU A 729 -1.91 -11.30 -19.27
N LEU A 730 -1.58 -10.96 -18.03
CA LEU A 730 -0.34 -10.32 -17.62
C LEU A 730 0.22 -11.02 -16.38
N PRO A 731 1.55 -10.94 -16.12
CA PRO A 731 2.14 -11.47 -14.91
C PRO A 731 1.63 -10.74 -13.66
N ILE A 732 1.82 -11.35 -12.48
CA ILE A 732 1.49 -10.72 -11.21
C ILE A 732 2.42 -9.52 -11.00
N MET A 733 1.85 -8.32 -11.03
CA MET A 733 2.60 -7.06 -10.94
C MET A 733 2.49 -6.39 -9.57
N GLY A 734 1.67 -6.91 -8.62
CA GLY A 734 1.52 -6.33 -7.29
C GLY A 734 0.92 -4.91 -7.32
N GLN A 735 0.07 -4.60 -8.29
CA GLN A 735 -0.57 -3.30 -8.40
C GLN A 735 -2.05 -3.36 -8.04
N PRO A 736 -2.48 -2.59 -7.02
CA PRO A 736 -3.87 -2.61 -6.59
C PRO A 736 -4.80 -2.10 -7.68
N MET A 737 -5.99 -2.69 -7.76
CA MET A 737 -7.07 -2.15 -8.60
C MET A 737 -7.57 -0.84 -8.01
N SER A 738 -7.36 0.27 -8.73
CA SER A 738 -7.85 1.58 -8.28
C SER A 738 -9.36 1.52 -7.96
N PHE A 739 -9.74 2.06 -6.83
CA PHE A 739 -11.08 2.10 -6.23
C PHE A 739 -11.54 0.80 -5.53
N LEU A 740 -11.16 -0.40 -5.99
CA LEU A 740 -11.64 -1.67 -5.43
C LEU A 740 -10.74 -2.21 -4.34
N SER A 741 -9.42 -2.18 -4.57
CA SER A 741 -8.43 -2.73 -3.64
C SER A 741 -8.22 -1.85 -2.42
N SER A 742 -7.62 -2.41 -1.37
CA SER A 742 -7.34 -1.73 -0.10
C SER A 742 -6.14 -0.75 -0.14
N GLY A 743 -5.82 -0.19 -1.31
CA GLY A 743 -4.70 0.72 -1.52
C GLY A 743 -4.90 2.12 -0.90
N GLY A 744 -4.78 2.23 0.43
CA GLY A 744 -5.02 3.48 1.16
C GLY A 744 -4.13 4.64 0.70
N SER A 745 -2.83 4.39 0.45
CA SER A 745 -1.90 5.40 -0.06
C SER A 745 -2.28 5.86 -1.47
N HIS A 746 -2.66 4.93 -2.34
CA HIS A 746 -3.13 5.22 -3.69
C HIS A 746 -4.40 6.08 -3.68
N LEU A 747 -5.35 5.75 -2.79
CA LEU A 747 -6.58 6.52 -2.61
C LEU A 747 -6.27 7.96 -2.15
N LEU A 748 -5.48 8.11 -1.09
CA LEU A 748 -5.25 9.40 -0.45
C LEU A 748 -4.36 10.32 -1.29
N PHE A 749 -3.24 9.80 -1.79
CA PHE A 749 -2.20 10.62 -2.41
C PHE A 749 -2.33 10.75 -3.92
N PHE A 750 -3.11 9.88 -4.58
CA PHE A 750 -3.25 9.94 -6.02
C PHE A 750 -4.72 10.11 -6.46
N ILE A 751 -5.62 9.21 -6.05
CA ILE A 751 -7.03 9.23 -6.53
C ILE A 751 -7.75 10.50 -6.05
N CYS A 752 -7.78 10.77 -4.75
CA CYS A 752 -8.51 11.92 -4.20
C CYS A 752 -8.05 13.26 -4.78
N PRO A 753 -6.74 13.58 -4.86
CA PRO A 753 -6.28 14.82 -5.49
C PRO A 753 -6.64 14.92 -6.98
N LEU A 754 -6.47 13.82 -7.74
CA LEU A 754 -6.78 13.81 -9.18
C LEU A 754 -8.27 14.05 -9.43
N LEU A 755 -9.15 13.35 -8.71
CA LEU A 755 -10.59 13.52 -8.83
C LEU A 755 -11.03 14.92 -8.44
N ALA A 756 -10.55 15.43 -7.31
CA ALA A 756 -10.88 16.77 -6.82
C ALA A 756 -10.43 17.85 -7.82
N PHE A 757 -9.21 17.72 -8.36
CA PHE A 757 -8.70 18.64 -9.37
C PHE A 757 -9.49 18.55 -10.68
N GLY A 758 -9.83 17.35 -11.14
CA GLY A 758 -10.65 17.16 -12.33
C GLY A 758 -12.04 17.76 -12.20
N MET A 759 -12.72 17.53 -11.07
CA MET A 759 -14.03 18.13 -10.79
C MET A 759 -13.98 19.65 -10.70
N ALA A 760 -12.95 20.19 -10.02
CA ALA A 760 -12.76 21.64 -9.92
C ALA A 760 -12.42 22.28 -11.29
N SER A 761 -11.65 21.60 -12.13
CA SER A 761 -11.34 22.06 -13.50
C SER A 761 -12.60 22.17 -14.36
N ILE A 762 -13.49 21.18 -14.33
CA ILE A 762 -14.76 21.19 -15.06
C ILE A 762 -15.61 22.39 -14.61
N GLN A 763 -15.71 22.66 -13.30
CA GLN A 763 -16.47 23.79 -12.78
C GLN A 763 -15.91 25.14 -13.21
N SER A 764 -14.58 25.30 -13.24
CA SER A 764 -13.94 26.54 -13.65
C SER A 764 -14.26 26.95 -15.09
N PHE A 765 -14.46 25.96 -15.99
CA PHE A 765 -14.87 26.22 -17.39
C PHE A 765 -16.35 26.56 -17.51
N GLU A 766 -17.23 26.01 -16.68
CA GLU A 766 -18.65 26.30 -16.71
C GLU A 766 -18.98 27.70 -16.17
N GLU A 767 -18.18 28.22 -15.26
CA GLU A 767 -18.34 29.55 -14.66
C GLU A 767 -17.85 30.69 -15.59
N ASN A 768 -17.10 30.37 -16.63
CA ASN A 768 -16.53 31.38 -17.56
C ASN A 768 -17.46 31.59 -18.77
N PRO A 769 -18.12 32.79 -18.90
CA PRO A 769 -19.14 33.02 -19.95
C PRO A 769 -18.60 32.92 -21.38
N SER A 770 -17.32 33.20 -21.61
CA SER A 770 -16.68 33.07 -22.92
C SER A 770 -16.50 31.62 -23.38
N CYS A 771 -16.48 30.66 -22.48
CA CYS A 771 -16.45 29.23 -22.83
C CYS A 771 -17.85 28.67 -23.16
N ARG A 772 -18.92 29.28 -22.63
CA ARG A 772 -20.31 28.84 -22.87
C ARG A 772 -20.73 28.96 -24.34
N SER A 773 -20.28 29.99 -25.05
CA SER A 773 -20.59 30.18 -26.46
C SER A 773 -19.92 29.14 -27.37
N MET A 774 -18.73 28.66 -27.04
CA MET A 774 -17.99 27.67 -27.82
C MET A 774 -18.52 26.23 -27.66
N CYS A 775 -19.06 25.88 -26.50
CA CYS A 775 -19.67 24.54 -26.31
C CYS A 775 -21.01 24.36 -27.04
N ASN A 776 -21.68 25.45 -27.40
CA ASN A 776 -22.95 25.41 -28.11
C ASN A 776 -22.85 25.40 -29.65
N THR A 777 -21.69 25.68 -30.22
CA THR A 777 -21.48 25.53 -31.65
C THR A 777 -21.19 24.07 -32.00
N LYS A 778 -22.24 23.35 -32.34
CA LYS A 778 -22.22 22.05 -33.02
C LYS A 778 -21.67 22.24 -34.44
N SER A 779 -20.37 22.37 -34.62
CA SER A 779 -19.75 22.17 -35.91
C SER A 779 -18.30 21.72 -35.71
N TRP A 780 -18.10 20.43 -35.90
CA TRP A 780 -16.79 19.89 -36.24
C TRP A 780 -16.42 20.42 -37.63
N PRO A 781 -15.27 21.08 -37.84
CA PRO A 781 -14.78 21.26 -39.19
C PRO A 781 -14.41 19.87 -39.74
N ARG A 782 -14.94 19.56 -40.93
CA ARG A 782 -14.62 18.38 -41.73
C ARG A 782 -13.14 18.34 -42.12
#